data_97471ac4b0c4663aae1e61b1ad548abd
#
_entry.id   97471ac4b0c4663aae1e61b1ad548abd
#
_cell.length_a   1.000
_cell.length_b   1.000
_cell.length_c   1.000
_cell.angle_alpha   90.00
_cell.angle_beta   90.00
_cell.angle_gamma   90.00
#
_symmetry.space_group_name_H-M   'P 1'
#
loop_
_entity.id
_entity.type
_entity.pdbx_description
1 polymer ?
#
loop_
_entity_poly.entity_id
_entity_poly.type
_entity_poly.pdbx_seq_one_letter_code
_entity_poly.pdbx_strand_id
1 'polypeptide(L)'
;MPKKPRRKLTEADQTELFEEIDGKAVLPAAEDEEPQEKKGKAKKAQPEPEEDIGKGTGFLFDMLEEEPEHSPEAEKSSSEGEKKLEFQPEDATAELAEPASEPKNEDSLEEAEQLAQNLMREDASDMKEELQEVADEVEEAELVPAPAQPRGSDIVEEALKHADTDCDELTLAYFASRAYLEYAISVVKGRALPDVCDGMKPVQRRILYAMKRLGLNPDVKTVKSARVVGEVLGKYHPHGDLAAYDAMVRLAQDFTMRYPLVQGQGNFGSADGDGAAAMRYTEVRLSKYADLLLGELDKGTVKFIPNYDGTHKEPVLLPARLPVLLLNGSSGIAVGMATEIPSHNLTEVGEAAIEVIRNPEITTDELLEIVKGPDFPGGAQVISSASDIKNVYRSGYGNLQVRATYHFEELSRGQWQLVFDSVPYKVSVMKVMSELEALTNPKAPQGKKSLTAKQQQDKQLIMNVMSGMRDESSAEAPVRLVIDPKSKSIDREELVSTILSKTSLETSCKFNLVVIGIDGKPRQKGLKDILSEWVSFRLRTVRARSQTSLNEAEARIHTLEGRLIVLVDIEEVIRIIRGADDPKKELITHFGLSDTQAEDILEIKLRQLASLDEVKLRKELEKLRNEAERLRGLLTDEKRLRREVTKEIRQDIDTYGDERRTLIEEAKGASIAKQVIDEPVTVIVSEKGFLRSRQGHGFDARAMNFKLGDKYRCSMECRSVDNLYILSNTGRIYSIPVSSLPSARGEGTHVSAFVQFQDGDVPFDYICGAPDTVLLFTSDAAMGFFCKMSDLAVRQRGGKSFFILDGAKPLPVQISTPLTGWIAALSSSGRLVVFTKDELRALSSGGKGTTIMALQENEKLVAAVPISPNGVVVVGKGRGGKIQELLVGPRSIEDYRTRRGRKGRFVEAKWEFLGLKPYKLETANKEDDQEEVEESTII
;
A
#
# COMPACT_ATOMS: atom_id res chain seq x y z
N MET A 1 48.39 51.51 -0.04
CA MET A 1 49.09 50.28 -0.46
C MET A 1 48.24 49.51 -1.40
N PRO A 2 48.63 49.20 -2.65
CA PRO A 2 47.81 48.62 -3.66
C PRO A 2 47.69 47.08 -3.48
N LYS A 3 46.49 46.52 -3.73
CA LYS A 3 46.21 45.10 -3.73
C LYS A 3 46.95 44.38 -4.86
N LYS A 4 47.69 43.31 -4.52
CA LYS A 4 48.31 42.41 -5.51
C LYS A 4 47.23 41.64 -6.26
N PRO A 5 47.36 41.36 -7.58
CA PRO A 5 46.41 40.59 -8.37
C PRO A 5 46.52 39.10 -8.04
N ARG A 6 45.37 38.41 -7.95
CA ARG A 6 45.27 36.95 -7.82
C ARG A 6 45.83 36.29 -9.09
N ARG A 7 46.78 35.41 -8.92
CA ARG A 7 47.32 34.52 -9.96
C ARG A 7 46.28 33.46 -10.29
N LYS A 8 45.93 33.28 -11.55
CA LYS A 8 45.10 32.14 -12.02
C LYS A 8 45.98 30.89 -11.96
N LEU A 9 45.51 29.87 -11.27
CA LEU A 9 46.06 28.51 -11.25
C LEU A 9 46.02 27.92 -12.68
N THR A 10 47.09 27.25 -13.07
CA THR A 10 47.22 26.53 -14.33
C THR A 10 46.57 25.14 -14.20
N GLU A 11 46.26 24.49 -15.34
CA GLU A 11 45.62 23.13 -15.35
C GLU A 11 46.45 22.08 -14.57
N ALA A 12 47.77 22.23 -14.45
CA ALA A 12 48.64 21.36 -13.65
C ALA A 12 48.37 21.50 -12.14
N ASP A 13 48.10 22.73 -11.67
CA ASP A 13 47.81 22.99 -10.25
C ASP A 13 46.43 22.50 -9.83
N GLN A 14 45.50 22.23 -10.79
CA GLN A 14 44.19 21.65 -10.52
C GLN A 14 44.24 20.13 -10.39
N THR A 15 45.17 19.47 -11.07
CA THR A 15 45.31 18.00 -11.03
C THR A 15 45.92 17.55 -9.70
N GLU A 16 46.87 18.28 -9.14
CA GLU A 16 47.40 17.96 -7.80
C GLU A 16 46.39 18.20 -6.66
N LEU A 17 45.39 19.10 -6.85
CA LEU A 17 44.35 19.35 -5.83
C LEU A 17 43.22 18.27 -5.86
N PHE A 18 43.10 17.55 -6.98
CA PHE A 18 42.11 16.45 -7.10
C PHE A 18 42.65 15.10 -6.62
N GLU A 19 43.99 14.91 -6.58
CA GLU A 19 44.57 13.67 -6.03
C GLU A 19 44.58 13.64 -4.50
N GLU A 20 44.49 14.80 -3.82
CA GLU A 20 44.39 14.87 -2.35
C GLU A 20 42.96 14.66 -1.78
N ILE A 21 41.93 14.62 -2.62
CA ILE A 21 40.52 14.45 -2.18
C ILE A 21 40.03 12.98 -2.27
N ASP A 22 40.69 12.14 -3.07
CA ASP A 22 40.37 10.70 -3.20
C ASP A 22 41.23 9.81 -2.27
N GLY A 23 41.39 10.23 -1.03
CA GLY A 23 42.11 9.50 0.03
C GLY A 23 41.41 8.18 0.42
N LYS A 24 41.40 7.22 -0.50
CA LYS A 24 41.36 5.79 -0.16
C LYS A 24 42.81 5.34 0.06
N ALA A 25 43.16 5.19 1.31
CA ALA A 25 44.37 4.48 1.68
C ALA A 25 44.31 3.06 1.09
N VAL A 26 45.04 2.87 -0.03
CA VAL A 26 45.37 1.54 -0.52
C VAL A 26 46.53 1.06 0.35
N LEU A 27 46.26 0.05 1.20
CA LEU A 27 47.31 -0.70 1.86
C LEU A 27 48.11 -1.44 0.77
N PRO A 28 49.43 -1.42 0.80
CA PRO A 28 50.25 -2.12 -0.16
C PRO A 28 50.11 -3.63 0.00
N ALA A 29 49.92 -4.31 -1.12
CA ALA A 29 49.93 -5.75 -1.22
C ALA A 29 51.26 -6.28 -0.65
N ALA A 30 51.15 -7.21 0.28
CA ALA A 30 52.29 -7.99 0.74
C ALA A 30 52.75 -8.90 -0.40
N GLU A 31 53.99 -8.71 -0.80
CA GLU A 31 54.71 -9.64 -1.67
C GLU A 31 54.88 -10.99 -0.96
N ASP A 32 54.56 -12.06 -1.63
CA ASP A 32 54.82 -13.45 -1.24
C ASP A 32 56.33 -13.70 -1.17
N GLU A 33 56.88 -13.81 0.01
CA GLU A 33 58.17 -14.47 0.22
C GLU A 33 57.94 -15.88 0.75
N GLU A 34 58.30 -16.88 -0.10
CA GLU A 34 58.45 -18.29 0.31
C GLU A 34 59.50 -18.41 1.40
N PRO A 35 59.27 -19.17 2.49
CA PRO A 35 60.31 -19.53 3.45
C PRO A 35 61.02 -20.81 3.03
N GLN A 36 62.27 -20.67 2.78
CA GLN A 36 63.26 -21.78 2.63
C GLN A 36 63.32 -22.64 3.86
N GLU A 37 63.30 -23.93 3.61
CA GLU A 37 63.60 -25.05 4.56
C GLU A 37 64.89 -24.87 5.32
N LYS A 38 64.84 -24.99 6.66
CA LYS A 38 65.98 -25.49 7.47
C LYS A 38 65.50 -26.64 8.31
N LYS A 39 66.04 -27.83 7.93
CA LYS A 39 65.96 -29.12 8.63
C LYS A 39 66.59 -29.04 10.01
N GLY A 40 65.93 -29.65 11.02
CA GLY A 40 66.48 -29.85 12.38
C GLY A 40 65.61 -30.82 13.17
N LYS A 41 65.84 -32.10 12.92
CA LYS A 41 65.74 -33.30 13.75
C LYS A 41 64.77 -33.36 14.93
N ALA A 42 63.84 -34.23 14.74
CA ALA A 42 63.22 -35.29 15.56
C ALA A 42 63.50 -35.40 17.04
N LYS A 43 62.44 -35.56 17.83
CA LYS A 43 62.30 -36.72 18.74
C LYS A 43 60.83 -37.03 19.01
N LYS A 44 60.48 -38.31 18.70
CA LYS A 44 59.22 -39.00 19.03
C LYS A 44 59.13 -39.22 20.55
N ALA A 45 57.95 -39.23 21.09
CA ALA A 45 57.39 -40.17 22.01
C ALA A 45 55.87 -40.03 22.16
N GLN A 46 55.18 -41.07 21.86
CA GLN A 46 53.90 -41.58 22.36
C GLN A 46 54.11 -42.48 23.56
N PRO A 47 53.01 -43.08 24.13
CA PRO A 47 51.81 -42.62 24.80
C PRO A 47 51.60 -43.15 26.21
N GLU A 48 50.54 -42.68 26.92
CA GLU A 48 49.79 -43.38 28.01
C GLU A 48 50.53 -44.00 29.21
N PRO A 49 49.93 -44.38 30.37
CA PRO A 49 48.52 -44.24 30.82
C PRO A 49 48.28 -43.69 32.26
N GLU A 50 46.97 -43.60 32.61
CA GLU A 50 46.25 -43.70 33.89
C GLU A 50 47.01 -43.83 35.24
N GLU A 51 46.49 -43.12 36.25
CA GLU A 51 46.06 -43.43 37.61
C GLU A 51 46.05 -42.20 38.49
N ASP A 52 44.90 -41.78 38.95
CA ASP A 52 44.06 -42.04 40.14
C ASP A 52 44.57 -41.37 41.44
N ILE A 53 43.49 -40.89 42.20
CA ILE A 53 43.53 -40.42 43.61
C ILE A 53 43.86 -38.94 43.83
N GLY A 54 42.98 -38.06 44.36
CA GLY A 54 41.84 -38.22 45.24
C GLY A 54 41.65 -36.93 46.02
N LYS A 55 40.42 -36.65 46.38
CA LYS A 55 39.87 -35.79 47.47
C LYS A 55 40.09 -34.27 47.40
N GLY A 56 39.10 -33.45 47.55
CA GLY A 56 37.79 -33.54 48.17
C GLY A 56 37.15 -32.19 48.26
N THR A 57 35.87 -32.22 48.55
CA THR A 57 34.95 -31.24 49.10
C THR A 57 34.44 -30.19 48.07
N GLY A 58 33.19 -30.02 47.73
CA GLY A 58 31.95 -30.47 48.35
C GLY A 58 30.82 -29.48 48.04
N PHE A 59 29.64 -30.02 47.88
CA PHE A 59 28.29 -29.42 47.85
C PHE A 59 27.75 -29.04 46.48
N LEU A 60 26.96 -29.85 45.92
CA LEU A 60 25.59 -30.30 46.13
C LEU A 60 24.63 -29.59 45.21
N PHE A 61 24.20 -30.22 44.19
CA PHE A 61 22.79 -30.37 43.83
C PHE A 61 22.68 -31.37 42.70
N ASP A 62 22.25 -32.57 43.08
CA ASP A 62 21.68 -33.55 42.17
C ASP A 62 20.42 -34.10 42.82
N MET A 63 19.55 -34.57 42.00
CA MET A 63 18.47 -35.55 42.15
C MET A 63 17.13 -35.01 41.65
N LEU A 64 16.75 -35.41 40.46
CA LEU A 64 16.35 -36.69 39.84
C LEU A 64 14.98 -37.18 40.29
N GLU A 65 14.19 -37.40 39.31
CA GLU A 65 13.32 -38.52 38.93
C GLU A 65 13.08 -39.62 39.97
N GLU A 66 11.80 -39.99 40.09
CA GLU A 66 11.19 -41.32 39.93
C GLU A 66 9.82 -41.38 40.56
N GLU A 67 8.83 -41.82 39.76
CA GLU A 67 7.59 -42.41 40.26
C GLU A 67 7.92 -43.81 40.88
N PRO A 68 7.08 -44.30 41.82
CA PRO A 68 6.27 -45.47 41.46
C PRO A 68 4.91 -45.58 42.15
N GLU A 69 4.09 -46.42 41.56
CA GLU A 69 2.76 -46.94 41.85
C GLU A 69 2.55 -47.60 43.22
N HIS A 70 1.23 -47.74 43.58
CA HIS A 70 0.56 -48.73 44.41
C HIS A 70 0.26 -48.42 45.89
N SER A 71 -1.08 -48.30 46.13
CA SER A 71 -1.80 -48.53 47.38
C SER A 71 -1.60 -49.97 47.92
N PRO A 72 -2.14 -50.43 49.11
CA PRO A 72 -3.22 -49.88 49.94
C PRO A 72 -3.06 -50.08 51.49
N GLU A 73 -4.13 -49.63 52.20
CA GLU A 73 -4.64 -50.11 53.50
C GLU A 73 -4.16 -49.47 54.82
N ALA A 74 -5.19 -48.87 55.42
CA ALA A 74 -5.75 -49.09 56.79
C ALA A 74 -5.02 -48.61 58.02
N GLU A 75 -5.67 -47.81 58.72
CA GLU A 75 -6.22 -47.86 60.06
C GLU A 75 -5.96 -46.63 60.97
N LYS A 76 -7.10 -46.04 61.34
CA LYS A 76 -7.53 -45.52 62.64
C LYS A 76 -6.64 -44.60 63.51
N SER A 77 -7.16 -43.51 63.86
CA SER A 77 -7.92 -43.12 65.07
C SER A 77 -7.72 -41.68 65.49
N SER A 78 -8.88 -41.03 65.75
CA SER A 78 -9.25 -40.09 66.87
C SER A 78 -8.46 -38.76 66.91
N SER A 79 -9.08 -37.61 67.12
CA SER A 79 -10.34 -37.18 67.69
C SER A 79 -10.39 -35.65 67.74
N GLU A 80 -11.63 -35.13 67.60
CA GLU A 80 -12.14 -33.90 68.20
C GLU A 80 -11.59 -32.56 67.68
N GLY A 81 -12.36 -31.60 67.24
CA GLY A 81 -13.72 -31.19 67.56
C GLY A 81 -14.16 -29.99 66.73
N GLU A 82 -15.31 -30.10 66.21
CA GLU A 82 -16.45 -29.17 66.16
C GLU A 82 -16.21 -27.70 65.77
N LYS A 83 -16.90 -27.16 64.69
CA LYS A 83 -18.35 -26.91 64.65
C LYS A 83 -18.86 -26.72 63.23
N LYS A 84 -19.89 -27.51 62.93
CA LYS A 84 -20.80 -27.33 61.79
C LYS A 84 -21.73 -26.12 62.02
N LEU A 85 -22.06 -25.44 60.92
CA LEU A 85 -23.35 -24.80 60.72
C LEU A 85 -23.95 -25.30 59.43
N GLU A 86 -24.94 -26.14 59.54
CA GLU A 86 -25.82 -26.68 58.51
C GLU A 86 -26.79 -25.57 58.05
N PHE A 87 -26.99 -25.43 56.79
CA PHE A 87 -28.24 -24.94 56.20
C PHE A 87 -28.74 -25.97 55.22
N GLN A 88 -29.94 -26.50 55.49
CA GLN A 88 -30.67 -27.41 54.60
C GLN A 88 -31.44 -26.59 53.55
N PRO A 89 -31.64 -27.16 52.32
CA PRO A 89 -32.48 -26.54 51.33
C PRO A 89 -33.90 -27.12 51.40
N GLU A 90 -34.89 -26.26 51.30
CA GLU A 90 -36.27 -26.62 51.04
C GLU A 90 -36.50 -26.79 49.52
N ASP A 91 -37.29 -27.80 49.22
CA ASP A 91 -37.71 -28.32 47.92
C ASP A 91 -38.28 -27.30 46.93
N ALA A 92 -37.77 -27.37 45.69
CA ALA A 92 -38.55 -27.12 44.49
C ALA A 92 -38.05 -28.05 43.40
N THR A 93 -38.78 -29.13 43.24
CA THR A 93 -38.72 -30.06 42.08
C THR A 93 -38.99 -29.31 40.79
N ALA A 94 -37.97 -29.25 39.90
CA ALA A 94 -38.17 -29.05 38.49
C ALA A 94 -37.32 -30.11 37.76
N GLU A 95 -38.01 -30.93 37.00
CA GLU A 95 -37.49 -32.03 36.19
C GLU A 95 -36.30 -31.62 35.35
N LEU A 96 -35.20 -32.38 35.45
CA LEU A 96 -34.10 -32.37 34.51
C LEU A 96 -34.57 -33.08 33.23
N ALA A 97 -34.90 -32.32 32.18
CA ALA A 97 -34.99 -32.83 30.83
C ALA A 97 -33.57 -32.94 30.29
N GLU A 98 -33.19 -34.08 29.78
CA GLU A 98 -31.97 -34.34 29.02
C GLU A 98 -31.83 -33.40 27.83
N PRO A 99 -30.60 -32.99 27.38
CA PRO A 99 -30.45 -32.15 26.22
C PRO A 99 -30.88 -32.92 24.97
N ALA A 100 -31.97 -32.43 24.37
CA ALA A 100 -32.41 -32.88 23.07
C ALA A 100 -31.30 -32.66 22.03
N SER A 101 -31.08 -33.70 21.22
CA SER A 101 -30.27 -33.75 20.03
C SER A 101 -30.45 -32.52 19.16
N GLU A 102 -29.36 -31.95 18.68
CA GLU A 102 -29.31 -30.89 17.66
C GLU A 102 -30.19 -31.24 16.46
N PRO A 103 -31.03 -30.32 15.99
CA PRO A 103 -31.72 -30.52 14.73
C PRO A 103 -30.71 -30.28 13.58
N LYS A 104 -30.46 -31.33 12.83
CA LYS A 104 -29.87 -31.26 11.51
C LYS A 104 -30.88 -30.61 10.56
N ASN A 105 -30.76 -29.29 10.37
CA ASN A 105 -31.39 -28.59 9.25
C ASN A 105 -30.44 -27.50 8.79
N GLU A 106 -29.49 -27.88 7.94
CA GLU A 106 -28.64 -26.96 7.18
C GLU A 106 -29.48 -26.10 6.20
N ASP A 107 -30.66 -26.59 5.77
CA ASP A 107 -31.55 -25.91 4.81
C ASP A 107 -32.20 -24.61 5.36
N SER A 108 -32.42 -24.50 6.68
CA SER A 108 -33.02 -23.30 7.28
C SER A 108 -32.09 -22.11 7.46
N LEU A 109 -30.76 -22.35 7.51
CA LEU A 109 -29.75 -21.28 7.58
C LEU A 109 -29.49 -20.70 6.19
N GLU A 110 -29.48 -21.54 5.16
CA GLU A 110 -29.36 -21.08 3.76
C GLU A 110 -30.59 -20.27 3.31
N GLU A 111 -31.79 -20.64 3.73
CA GLU A 111 -33.01 -19.85 3.46
C GLU A 111 -32.99 -18.49 4.19
N ALA A 112 -32.50 -18.44 5.42
CA ALA A 112 -32.36 -17.18 6.17
C ALA A 112 -31.27 -16.26 5.61
N GLU A 113 -30.17 -16.84 5.14
CA GLU A 113 -29.11 -16.06 4.46
C GLU A 113 -29.56 -15.58 3.07
N GLN A 114 -30.32 -16.38 2.33
CA GLN A 114 -30.89 -15.95 1.05
C GLN A 114 -31.97 -14.88 1.22
N LEU A 115 -32.80 -14.95 2.27
CA LEU A 115 -33.77 -13.92 2.59
C LEU A 115 -33.11 -12.60 3.00
N ALA A 116 -32.04 -12.66 3.80
CA ALA A 116 -31.25 -11.49 4.16
C ALA A 116 -30.49 -10.87 2.96
N GLN A 117 -29.98 -11.69 2.05
CA GLN A 117 -29.36 -11.22 0.82
C GLN A 117 -30.34 -10.62 -0.18
N ASN A 118 -31.59 -11.12 -0.21
CA ASN A 118 -32.64 -10.57 -1.05
C ASN A 118 -33.17 -9.24 -0.50
N LEU A 119 -33.35 -9.10 0.82
CA LEU A 119 -33.71 -7.85 1.48
C LEU A 119 -32.65 -6.77 1.27
N MET A 120 -31.36 -7.13 1.35
CA MET A 120 -30.27 -6.18 1.07
C MET A 120 -30.14 -5.81 -0.42
N ARG A 121 -30.70 -6.60 -1.33
CA ARG A 121 -30.75 -6.28 -2.77
C ARG A 121 -31.93 -5.38 -3.13
N GLU A 122 -33.08 -5.55 -2.49
CA GLU A 122 -34.25 -4.67 -2.67
C GLU A 122 -33.95 -3.27 -2.14
N ASP A 123 -33.40 -3.12 -0.91
CA ASP A 123 -32.99 -1.82 -0.36
C ASP A 123 -31.90 -1.13 -1.19
N ALA A 124 -31.01 -1.89 -1.88
CA ALA A 124 -29.98 -1.33 -2.74
C ALA A 124 -30.48 -0.94 -4.13
N SER A 125 -31.63 -1.46 -4.58
CA SER A 125 -32.27 -1.04 -5.84
C SER A 125 -33.04 0.26 -5.67
N ASP A 126 -33.80 0.38 -4.59
CA ASP A 126 -34.58 1.58 -4.27
C ASP A 126 -33.68 2.78 -3.96
N MET A 127 -32.58 2.57 -3.24
CA MET A 127 -31.57 3.62 -3.03
C MET A 127 -30.81 4.03 -4.30
N LYS A 128 -30.75 3.17 -5.32
CA LYS A 128 -30.13 3.54 -6.61
C LYS A 128 -31.06 4.35 -7.48
N GLU A 129 -32.35 4.10 -7.44
CA GLU A 129 -33.34 4.92 -8.14
C GLU A 129 -33.46 6.31 -7.52
N GLU A 130 -33.49 6.45 -6.18
CA GLU A 130 -33.47 7.76 -5.49
C GLU A 130 -32.17 8.52 -5.74
N LEU A 131 -31.02 7.85 -5.80
CA LEU A 131 -29.73 8.52 -6.12
C LEU A 131 -29.61 8.92 -7.59
N GLN A 132 -30.34 8.25 -8.48
CA GLN A 132 -30.36 8.58 -9.90
C GLN A 132 -31.29 9.76 -10.18
N GLU A 133 -32.46 9.86 -9.51
CA GLU A 133 -33.34 11.04 -9.58
C GLU A 133 -32.65 12.31 -9.03
N VAL A 134 -31.89 12.18 -7.92
CA VAL A 134 -31.12 13.29 -7.36
C VAL A 134 -29.93 13.68 -8.25
N ALA A 135 -29.35 12.77 -9.01
CA ALA A 135 -28.25 13.05 -9.93
C ALA A 135 -28.74 13.78 -11.21
N ASP A 136 -29.92 13.45 -11.68
CA ASP A 136 -30.50 14.06 -12.88
C ASP A 136 -31.04 15.48 -12.59
N GLU A 137 -31.46 15.79 -11.34
CA GLU A 137 -31.85 17.15 -10.92
C GLU A 137 -30.63 18.12 -10.73
N VAL A 138 -29.39 17.56 -10.58
CA VAL A 138 -28.18 18.37 -10.36
C VAL A 138 -27.52 18.85 -11.69
N GLU A 139 -27.86 18.27 -12.83
CA GLU A 139 -27.26 18.67 -14.14
C GLU A 139 -27.88 19.94 -14.77
N GLU A 140 -28.99 20.48 -14.27
CA GLU A 140 -29.64 21.70 -14.79
C GLU A 140 -29.47 22.97 -13.93
N ALA A 141 -28.71 22.91 -12.81
CA ALA A 141 -28.49 24.10 -11.99
C ALA A 141 -27.19 24.83 -12.36
N GLU A 142 -27.34 26.05 -12.86
CA GLU A 142 -26.24 27.01 -13.04
C GLU A 142 -25.35 27.11 -11.77
N LEU A 143 -24.04 27.18 -11.96
CA LEU A 143 -23.00 27.34 -10.94
C LEU A 143 -23.23 28.63 -10.09
N VAL A 144 -24.02 28.49 -9.05
CA VAL A 144 -23.98 29.38 -7.89
C VAL A 144 -22.92 28.82 -6.93
N PRO A 145 -21.97 29.62 -6.38
CA PRO A 145 -20.99 29.11 -5.46
C PRO A 145 -21.69 28.47 -4.26
N ALA A 146 -21.42 27.18 -4.03
CA ALA A 146 -22.01 26.40 -2.97
C ALA A 146 -21.82 27.08 -1.61
N PRO A 147 -22.88 27.23 -0.79
CA PRO A 147 -22.73 27.71 0.58
C PRO A 147 -21.80 26.75 1.31
N ALA A 148 -20.83 27.30 2.05
CA ALA A 148 -19.88 26.54 2.83
C ALA A 148 -20.63 25.49 3.67
N GLN A 149 -20.29 24.20 3.48
CA GLN A 149 -20.85 23.13 4.29
C GLN A 149 -20.63 23.46 5.78
N PRO A 150 -21.65 23.36 6.64
CA PRO A 150 -21.51 23.66 8.06
C PRO A 150 -20.38 22.80 8.62
N ARG A 151 -19.39 23.43 9.22
CA ARG A 151 -18.29 22.73 9.89
C ARG A 151 -18.92 21.87 10.99
N GLY A 152 -18.41 20.68 11.22
CA GLY A 152 -18.95 19.79 12.27
C GLY A 152 -19.10 20.41 13.66
N SER A 153 -18.43 21.54 13.96
CA SER A 153 -18.68 22.42 15.10
C SER A 153 -20.06 23.05 15.12
N ASP A 154 -20.62 23.42 13.96
CA ASP A 154 -21.87 24.17 13.85
C ASP A 154 -23.07 23.23 14.09
N ILE A 155 -22.95 21.96 13.65
CA ILE A 155 -23.96 20.91 13.91
C ILE A 155 -23.98 20.56 15.42
N VAL A 156 -22.80 20.51 16.08
CA VAL A 156 -22.69 20.26 17.52
C VAL A 156 -23.21 21.45 18.33
N GLU A 157 -22.97 22.69 17.86
CA GLU A 157 -23.46 23.91 18.51
C GLU A 157 -24.96 24.09 18.36
N GLU A 158 -25.53 23.71 17.23
CA GLU A 158 -26.97 23.72 16.98
C GLU A 158 -27.69 22.60 17.76
N ALA A 159 -27.08 21.41 17.84
CA ALA A 159 -27.56 20.33 18.70
C ALA A 159 -27.49 20.65 20.20
N LEU A 160 -26.48 21.44 20.63
CA LEU A 160 -26.37 21.92 22.00
C LEU A 160 -27.39 23.03 22.33
N LYS A 161 -27.77 23.85 21.35
CA LYS A 161 -28.82 24.87 21.55
C LYS A 161 -30.22 24.30 21.75
N HIS A 162 -30.46 23.09 21.27
CA HIS A 162 -31.72 22.37 21.48
C HIS A 162 -31.74 21.49 22.76
N ALA A 163 -30.61 21.39 23.47
CA ALA A 163 -30.50 20.62 24.72
C ALA A 163 -31.01 21.36 25.96
N ASP A 164 -31.33 22.64 25.88
CA ASP A 164 -31.79 23.50 27.01
C ASP A 164 -33.32 23.60 27.14
N THR A 165 -34.06 22.77 26.43
CA THR A 165 -35.49 22.66 26.68
C THR A 165 -35.78 21.49 27.60
N ASP A 166 -36.41 21.81 28.72
CA ASP A 166 -36.96 20.95 29.77
C ASP A 166 -37.84 19.81 29.21
N CYS A 167 -37.26 18.80 28.63
CA CYS A 167 -37.92 17.60 28.14
C CYS A 167 -37.15 16.37 28.66
N ASP A 168 -37.74 15.69 29.61
CA ASP A 168 -37.27 14.41 30.16
C ASP A 168 -37.28 13.24 29.15
N GLU A 169 -37.59 13.50 27.87
CA GLU A 169 -37.64 12.49 26.78
C GLU A 169 -36.59 12.80 25.73
N LEU A 170 -35.35 12.31 25.95
CA LEU A 170 -34.36 12.17 24.90
C LEU A 170 -34.89 11.15 23.89
N THR A 171 -35.12 11.57 22.64
CA THR A 171 -35.51 10.61 21.59
C THR A 171 -34.40 9.55 21.41
N LEU A 172 -34.77 8.29 21.20
CA LEU A 172 -33.82 7.19 20.99
C LEU A 172 -32.80 7.51 19.89
N ALA A 173 -33.22 8.20 18.82
CA ALA A 173 -32.35 8.59 17.73
C ALA A 173 -31.24 9.57 18.20
N TYR A 174 -31.57 10.57 19.02
CA TYR A 174 -30.60 11.51 19.56
C TYR A 174 -29.62 10.82 20.50
N PHE A 175 -30.12 9.98 21.41
CA PHE A 175 -29.30 9.18 22.33
C PHE A 175 -28.34 8.27 21.55
N ALA A 176 -28.84 7.54 20.56
CA ALA A 176 -28.04 6.63 19.74
C ALA A 176 -26.95 7.40 18.94
N SER A 177 -27.30 8.56 18.37
CA SER A 177 -26.35 9.38 17.63
C SER A 177 -25.24 9.92 18.52
N ARG A 178 -25.58 10.38 19.72
CA ARG A 178 -24.61 10.88 20.70
C ARG A 178 -23.71 9.76 21.23
N ALA A 179 -24.28 8.64 21.62
CA ALA A 179 -23.53 7.48 22.09
C ALA A 179 -22.59 6.93 21.02
N TYR A 180 -23.04 6.89 19.74
CA TYR A 180 -22.22 6.50 18.63
C TYR A 180 -21.06 7.47 18.36
N LEU A 181 -21.31 8.78 18.46
CA LEU A 181 -20.26 9.79 18.31
C LEU A 181 -19.21 9.68 19.43
N GLU A 182 -19.64 9.53 20.68
CA GLU A 182 -18.74 9.33 21.82
C GLU A 182 -17.91 8.05 21.66
N TYR A 183 -18.55 6.95 21.23
CA TYR A 183 -17.86 5.71 20.88
C TYR A 183 -16.85 5.92 19.73
N ALA A 184 -17.23 6.58 18.64
CA ALA A 184 -16.35 6.86 17.52
C ALA A 184 -15.12 7.68 17.93
N ILE A 185 -15.32 8.74 18.73
CA ILE A 185 -14.22 9.56 19.29
C ILE A 185 -13.32 8.72 20.19
N SER A 186 -13.89 7.88 21.05
CA SER A 186 -13.15 6.96 21.91
C SER A 186 -12.28 5.99 21.10
N VAL A 187 -12.82 5.39 20.05
CA VAL A 187 -12.06 4.48 19.17
C VAL A 187 -10.95 5.21 18.42
N VAL A 188 -11.23 6.40 17.89
CA VAL A 188 -10.25 7.22 17.16
C VAL A 188 -9.10 7.64 18.05
N LYS A 189 -9.38 8.29 19.19
CA LYS A 189 -8.36 8.86 20.08
C LYS A 189 -7.76 7.84 21.06
N GLY A 190 -8.58 6.91 21.53
CA GLY A 190 -8.22 5.97 22.61
C GLY A 190 -7.68 4.62 22.14
N ARG A 191 -7.74 4.30 20.82
CA ARG A 191 -7.43 2.92 20.39
C ARG A 191 -6.68 2.80 19.07
N ALA A 192 -7.22 3.40 17.99
CA ALA A 192 -6.87 2.99 16.64
C ALA A 192 -5.74 3.79 16.01
N LEU A 193 -5.69 5.12 16.23
CA LEU A 193 -4.75 6.01 15.59
C LEU A 193 -3.52 6.29 16.45
N PRO A 194 -2.33 6.38 15.85
CA PRO A 194 -1.11 6.82 16.52
C PRO A 194 -1.10 8.35 16.68
N ASP A 195 -0.38 8.85 17.69
CA ASP A 195 -0.08 10.27 17.84
C ASP A 195 1.16 10.66 17.03
N VAL A 196 1.15 11.82 16.41
CA VAL A 196 2.27 12.34 15.60
C VAL A 196 3.52 12.59 16.46
N CYS A 197 3.33 12.90 17.75
CA CYS A 197 4.40 13.26 18.67
C CYS A 197 5.30 12.07 19.04
N ASP A 198 4.70 10.93 19.40
CA ASP A 198 5.44 9.75 19.87
C ASP A 198 5.23 8.49 19.03
N GLY A 199 4.32 8.52 18.04
CA GLY A 199 4.02 7.40 17.17
C GLY A 199 3.27 6.25 17.84
N MET A 200 2.83 6.42 19.09
CA MET A 200 2.26 5.34 19.88
C MET A 200 0.74 5.43 19.97
N LYS A 201 0.11 4.25 19.95
CA LYS A 201 -1.27 4.08 20.42
C LYS A 201 -1.31 4.02 21.94
N PRO A 202 -2.44 4.35 22.59
CA PRO A 202 -2.52 4.36 24.04
C PRO A 202 -2.08 3.05 24.71
N VAL A 203 -2.48 1.88 24.20
CA VAL A 203 -2.05 0.59 24.76
C VAL A 203 -0.54 0.39 24.66
N GLN A 204 0.08 0.76 23.55
CA GLN A 204 1.54 0.65 23.36
C GLN A 204 2.30 1.57 24.32
N ARG A 205 1.82 2.82 24.48
CA ARG A 205 2.40 3.79 25.41
C ARG A 205 2.32 3.29 26.85
N ARG A 206 1.20 2.71 27.27
CA ARG A 206 0.98 2.14 28.59
C ARG A 206 1.86 0.90 28.85
N ILE A 207 2.05 0.05 27.87
CA ILE A 207 2.96 -1.11 27.97
C ILE A 207 4.40 -0.64 28.20
N LEU A 208 4.91 0.26 27.38
CA LEU A 208 6.28 0.79 27.49
C LEU A 208 6.48 1.52 28.83
N TYR A 209 5.50 2.31 29.25
CA TYR A 209 5.52 2.99 30.55
C TYR A 209 5.53 2.01 31.71
N ALA A 210 4.68 0.99 31.72
CA ALA A 210 4.65 -0.05 32.74
C ALA A 210 5.99 -0.79 32.83
N MET A 211 6.59 -1.14 31.68
CA MET A 211 7.91 -1.78 31.63
C MET A 211 9.02 -0.88 32.21
N LYS A 212 8.97 0.44 31.94
CA LYS A 212 9.89 1.43 32.53
C LYS A 212 9.72 1.52 34.05
N ARG A 213 8.47 1.54 34.53
CA ARG A 213 8.16 1.57 35.98
C ARG A 213 8.58 0.29 36.70
N LEU A 214 8.54 -0.85 36.02
CA LEU A 214 9.07 -2.13 36.53
C LEU A 214 10.60 -2.21 36.47
N GLY A 215 11.28 -1.19 35.95
CA GLY A 215 12.73 -1.14 35.83
C GLY A 215 13.31 -2.11 34.78
N LEU A 216 12.53 -2.51 33.77
CA LEU A 216 12.93 -3.47 32.73
C LEU A 216 13.78 -2.83 31.63
N ASN A 217 14.87 -2.18 32.01
CA ASN A 217 15.82 -1.57 31.06
C ASN A 217 16.52 -2.65 30.19
N PRO A 218 17.20 -2.26 29.10
CA PRO A 218 17.86 -3.21 28.18
C PRO A 218 18.90 -4.14 28.84
N ASP A 219 19.55 -3.67 29.90
CA ASP A 219 20.68 -4.38 30.54
C ASP A 219 20.23 -5.28 31.70
N VAL A 220 18.94 -5.32 32.04
CA VAL A 220 18.45 -6.15 33.13
C VAL A 220 17.92 -7.50 32.64
N LYS A 221 17.79 -8.47 33.54
CA LYS A 221 17.21 -9.78 33.24
C LYS A 221 15.75 -9.63 32.78
N THR A 222 15.34 -10.42 31.79
CA THR A 222 13.96 -10.54 31.32
C THR A 222 13.00 -10.98 32.44
N VAL A 223 11.73 -10.63 32.31
CA VAL A 223 10.66 -11.10 33.21
C VAL A 223 9.54 -11.72 32.38
N LYS A 224 8.75 -12.61 32.99
CA LYS A 224 7.58 -13.21 32.33
C LYS A 224 6.64 -12.14 31.77
N SER A 225 6.19 -12.31 30.54
CA SER A 225 5.25 -11.40 29.87
C SER A 225 3.97 -11.19 30.66
N ALA A 226 3.47 -12.25 31.31
CA ALA A 226 2.30 -12.19 32.18
C ALA A 226 2.44 -11.17 33.33
N ARG A 227 3.66 -10.92 33.85
CA ARG A 227 3.90 -9.91 34.87
C ARG A 227 3.69 -8.50 34.33
N VAL A 228 4.18 -8.24 33.11
CA VAL A 228 3.99 -6.93 32.46
C VAL A 228 2.53 -6.70 32.10
N VAL A 229 1.87 -7.73 31.54
CA VAL A 229 0.43 -7.66 31.22
C VAL A 229 -0.39 -7.37 32.47
N GLY A 230 -0.12 -8.07 33.58
CA GLY A 230 -0.79 -7.84 34.87
C GLY A 230 -0.60 -6.40 35.39
N GLU A 231 0.62 -5.82 35.30
CA GLU A 231 0.90 -4.44 35.66
C GLU A 231 0.13 -3.42 34.80
N VAL A 232 0.06 -3.69 33.48
CA VAL A 232 -0.67 -2.84 32.53
C VAL A 232 -2.16 -2.84 32.82
N LEU A 233 -2.75 -4.02 33.01
CA LEU A 233 -4.19 -4.17 33.25
C LEU A 233 -4.60 -3.59 34.60
N GLY A 234 -3.81 -3.90 35.62
CA GLY A 234 -4.14 -3.49 36.98
C GLY A 234 -4.00 -1.98 37.20
N LYS A 235 -3.12 -1.30 36.49
CA LYS A 235 -2.82 0.12 36.79
C LYS A 235 -3.17 1.10 35.70
N TYR A 236 -3.19 0.70 34.42
CA TYR A 236 -3.25 1.67 33.31
C TYR A 236 -4.30 1.38 32.25
N HIS A 237 -4.59 0.09 31.94
CA HIS A 237 -5.39 -0.28 30.77
C HIS A 237 -6.43 -1.35 31.11
N PRO A 238 -7.63 -0.99 31.62
CA PRO A 238 -8.64 -1.94 32.07
C PRO A 238 -9.39 -2.60 30.90
N HIS A 239 -8.66 -3.40 30.10
CA HIS A 239 -9.19 -4.11 28.92
C HIS A 239 -8.69 -5.56 28.93
N GLY A 240 -9.04 -6.35 27.92
CA GLY A 240 -8.66 -7.78 27.87
C GLY A 240 -7.14 -8.01 27.86
N ASP A 241 -6.70 -9.01 28.58
CA ASP A 241 -5.31 -9.42 28.75
C ASP A 241 -4.65 -9.86 27.43
N LEU A 242 -5.39 -10.61 26.58
CA LEU A 242 -4.93 -11.02 25.28
C LEU A 242 -4.63 -9.81 24.39
N ALA A 243 -5.48 -8.77 24.41
CA ALA A 243 -5.24 -7.59 23.58
C ALA A 243 -3.97 -6.82 24.01
N ALA A 244 -3.71 -6.73 25.30
CA ALA A 244 -2.48 -6.12 25.83
C ALA A 244 -1.25 -6.98 25.51
N TYR A 245 -1.37 -8.31 25.63
CA TYR A 245 -0.30 -9.24 25.27
C TYR A 245 0.03 -9.19 23.79
N ASP A 246 -0.97 -9.27 22.90
CA ASP A 246 -0.79 -9.19 21.44
C ASP A 246 -0.15 -7.87 21.01
N ALA A 247 -0.52 -6.76 21.64
CA ALA A 247 0.14 -5.47 21.39
C ALA A 247 1.62 -5.51 21.80
N MET A 248 1.94 -6.12 22.96
CA MET A 248 3.32 -6.29 23.41
C MET A 248 4.12 -7.23 22.51
N VAL A 249 3.52 -8.33 22.07
CA VAL A 249 4.13 -9.27 21.10
C VAL A 249 4.55 -8.54 19.83
N ARG A 250 3.65 -7.72 19.26
CA ARG A 250 3.97 -6.93 18.05
C ARG A 250 5.13 -5.95 18.26
N LEU A 251 5.26 -5.35 19.44
CA LEU A 251 6.39 -4.48 19.77
C LEU A 251 7.73 -5.22 19.87
N ALA A 252 7.71 -6.56 20.01
CA ALA A 252 8.89 -7.41 20.09
C ALA A 252 9.26 -8.11 18.77
N GLN A 253 8.35 -8.12 17.77
CA GLN A 253 8.56 -8.83 16.50
C GLN A 253 9.43 -8.00 15.55
N ASP A 254 10.57 -8.51 15.13
CA ASP A 254 11.53 -7.88 14.22
C ASP A 254 11.09 -7.91 12.74
N PHE A 255 10.18 -8.85 12.39
CA PHE A 255 9.53 -8.91 11.08
C PHE A 255 8.31 -7.96 10.96
N THR A 256 7.81 -7.42 12.09
CA THR A 256 6.70 -6.45 12.12
C THR A 256 7.21 -5.02 12.33
N MET A 257 8.20 -4.86 13.23
CA MET A 257 8.76 -3.57 13.62
C MET A 257 10.14 -3.40 12.99
N ARG A 258 10.38 -2.27 12.33
CA ARG A 258 11.72 -1.97 11.79
C ARG A 258 12.74 -1.76 12.90
N TYR A 259 12.29 -1.20 14.04
CA TYR A 259 13.06 -0.97 15.27
C TYR A 259 12.25 -1.47 16.47
N PRO A 260 12.36 -2.77 16.83
CA PRO A 260 11.59 -3.35 17.94
C PRO A 260 11.82 -2.61 19.26
N LEU A 261 10.74 -2.26 19.95
CA LEU A 261 10.80 -1.52 21.22
C LEU A 261 10.87 -2.44 22.45
N VAL A 262 10.50 -3.69 22.27
CA VAL A 262 10.56 -4.75 23.28
C VAL A 262 11.53 -5.83 22.80
N GLN A 263 12.35 -6.35 23.69
CA GLN A 263 13.16 -7.53 23.45
C GLN A 263 12.49 -8.73 24.10
N GLY A 264 12.09 -9.69 23.27
CA GLY A 264 11.45 -10.92 23.71
C GLY A 264 12.44 -12.07 23.85
N GLN A 265 12.14 -12.99 24.76
CA GLN A 265 12.78 -14.32 24.87
C GLN A 265 11.70 -15.39 24.88
N GLY A 266 11.84 -16.38 23.99
CA GLY A 266 10.84 -17.40 23.73
C GLY A 266 10.19 -17.24 22.35
N ASN A 267 9.06 -17.89 22.12
CA ASN A 267 8.37 -17.83 20.85
C ASN A 267 7.38 -16.64 20.81
N PHE A 268 7.68 -15.64 19.98
CA PHE A 268 6.86 -14.46 19.70
C PHE A 268 6.14 -14.53 18.34
N GLY A 269 6.00 -15.73 17.78
CA GLY A 269 5.43 -15.94 16.45
C GLY A 269 6.48 -15.89 15.34
N SER A 270 6.05 -16.14 14.11
CA SER A 270 6.88 -16.09 12.91
C SER A 270 6.28 -15.16 11.85
N ALA A 271 7.08 -14.83 10.84
CA ALA A 271 6.61 -14.12 9.65
C ALA A 271 5.58 -14.94 8.85
N ASP A 272 5.58 -16.26 9.00
CA ASP A 272 4.68 -17.18 8.30
C ASP A 272 3.28 -17.30 8.93
N GLY A 273 3.06 -16.59 10.04
CA GLY A 273 1.74 -16.49 10.66
C GLY A 273 1.55 -17.37 11.89
N ASP A 274 2.61 -18.02 12.38
CA ASP A 274 2.56 -18.72 13.65
C ASP A 274 2.27 -17.76 14.79
N GLY A 275 1.40 -18.16 15.69
CA GLY A 275 1.04 -17.38 16.87
C GLY A 275 2.16 -17.37 17.91
N ALA A 276 2.21 -16.32 18.72
CA ALA A 276 3.10 -16.27 19.87
C ALA A 276 2.68 -17.32 20.92
N ALA A 277 3.64 -17.86 21.66
CA ALA A 277 3.38 -18.71 22.80
C ALA A 277 2.62 -17.91 23.90
N ALA A 278 1.85 -18.59 24.73
CA ALA A 278 1.11 -17.95 25.82
C ALA A 278 2.06 -17.15 26.75
N MET A 279 1.58 -16.03 27.29
CA MET A 279 2.36 -15.05 28.07
C MET A 279 3.05 -15.60 29.32
N ARG A 280 2.63 -16.79 29.81
CA ARG A 280 3.29 -17.50 30.92
C ARG A 280 4.62 -18.11 30.53
N TYR A 281 4.84 -18.38 29.23
CA TYR A 281 6.08 -18.97 28.72
C TYR A 281 7.10 -17.93 28.23
N THR A 282 6.64 -16.84 27.62
CA THR A 282 7.50 -15.79 27.07
C THR A 282 8.03 -14.85 28.14
N GLU A 283 9.18 -14.25 27.89
CA GLU A 283 9.79 -13.23 28.73
C GLU A 283 10.15 -11.98 27.93
N VAL A 284 10.13 -10.83 28.59
CA VAL A 284 10.33 -9.54 27.94
C VAL A 284 11.18 -8.60 28.78
N ARG A 285 11.84 -7.67 28.08
CA ARG A 285 12.44 -6.43 28.63
C ARG A 285 12.40 -5.36 27.55
N LEU A 286 12.69 -4.11 27.88
CA LEU A 286 12.82 -3.03 26.91
C LEU A 286 14.04 -3.26 26.00
N SER A 287 13.91 -2.89 24.73
CA SER A 287 15.03 -2.86 23.82
C SER A 287 15.83 -1.55 23.95
N LYS A 288 17.00 -1.50 23.32
CA LYS A 288 17.79 -0.26 23.24
C LYS A 288 17.04 0.88 22.55
N TYR A 289 16.18 0.58 21.57
CA TYR A 289 15.37 1.59 20.86
C TYR A 289 14.25 2.21 21.72
N ALA A 290 13.82 1.54 22.78
CA ALA A 290 12.83 2.08 23.70
C ALA A 290 13.36 3.32 24.47
N ASP A 291 14.68 3.48 24.59
CA ASP A 291 15.28 4.67 25.19
C ASP A 291 14.99 5.95 24.39
N LEU A 292 14.78 5.84 23.07
CA LEU A 292 14.34 6.98 22.25
C LEU A 292 12.99 7.56 22.68
N LEU A 293 12.16 6.77 23.35
CA LEU A 293 10.84 7.17 23.86
C LEU A 293 10.83 7.42 25.37
N LEU A 294 11.66 6.72 26.15
CA LEU A 294 11.56 6.66 27.60
C LEU A 294 12.72 7.35 28.34
N GLY A 295 13.81 7.68 27.65
CA GLY A 295 15.04 8.18 28.27
C GLY A 295 14.91 9.52 28.96
N GLU A 296 13.93 10.34 28.55
CA GLU A 296 13.70 11.69 29.13
C GLU A 296 12.39 11.81 29.92
N LEU A 297 11.70 10.70 30.19
CA LEU A 297 10.36 10.70 30.77
C LEU A 297 10.31 11.35 32.17
N ASP A 298 11.34 11.12 33.00
CA ASP A 298 11.43 11.62 34.35
C ASP A 298 12.01 13.06 34.47
N LYS A 299 12.22 13.73 33.30
CA LYS A 299 12.83 15.07 33.23
C LYS A 299 11.82 16.21 32.99
N GLY A 300 10.57 16.05 33.40
CA GLY A 300 9.54 17.09 33.25
C GLY A 300 9.15 17.42 31.80
N THR A 301 9.41 16.52 30.85
CA THR A 301 9.25 16.72 29.40
C THR A 301 7.79 16.66 28.94
N VAL A 302 6.96 15.87 29.61
CA VAL A 302 5.57 15.58 29.25
C VAL A 302 4.66 15.72 30.46
N LYS A 303 3.36 15.91 30.19
CA LYS A 303 2.33 15.96 31.21
C LYS A 303 1.93 14.56 31.64
N PHE A 304 1.63 14.42 32.93
CA PHE A 304 1.04 13.22 33.51
C PHE A 304 -0.41 13.50 33.93
N ILE A 305 -1.27 12.54 33.70
CA ILE A 305 -2.69 12.54 34.07
C ILE A 305 -2.98 11.38 35.02
N PRO A 306 -4.03 11.47 35.83
CA PRO A 306 -4.51 10.32 36.60
C PRO A 306 -4.87 9.18 35.62
N ASN A 307 -4.62 7.94 36.06
CA ASN A 307 -5.10 6.74 35.36
C ASN A 307 -6.63 6.59 35.49
N TYR A 308 -7.18 5.48 35.01
CA TYR A 308 -8.64 5.22 34.96
C TYR A 308 -9.32 5.24 36.35
N ASP A 309 -8.61 4.90 37.43
CA ASP A 309 -9.14 4.85 38.80
C ASP A 309 -8.62 6.00 39.69
N GLY A 310 -7.78 6.89 39.17
CA GLY A 310 -7.21 8.02 39.92
C GLY A 310 -6.07 7.66 40.88
N THR A 311 -5.71 6.39 41.06
CA THR A 311 -4.70 5.94 42.05
C THR A 311 -3.27 6.12 41.59
N HIS A 312 -3.04 6.11 40.26
CA HIS A 312 -1.73 6.24 39.65
C HIS A 312 -1.72 7.35 38.59
N LYS A 313 -0.54 7.72 38.13
CA LYS A 313 -0.38 8.68 37.05
C LYS A 313 0.23 7.99 35.82
N GLU A 314 -0.25 8.36 34.65
CA GLU A 314 0.28 7.92 33.36
C GLU A 314 0.66 9.12 32.47
N PRO A 315 1.68 9.00 31.62
CA PRO A 315 2.06 10.08 30.69
C PRO A 315 1.03 10.19 29.55
N VAL A 316 0.67 11.41 29.20
CA VAL A 316 -0.19 11.68 28.03
C VAL A 316 0.51 11.29 26.73
N LEU A 317 1.80 11.58 26.64
CA LEU A 317 2.70 11.29 25.50
C LEU A 317 4.05 10.83 26.04
N LEU A 318 4.83 10.14 25.21
CA LEU A 318 6.23 9.84 25.50
C LEU A 318 7.15 10.90 24.84
N PRO A 319 8.27 11.29 25.48
CA PRO A 319 9.17 12.31 24.98
C PRO A 319 10.08 11.78 23.87
N ALA A 320 9.49 11.44 22.71
CA ALA A 320 10.20 10.85 21.57
C ALA A 320 11.36 11.74 21.09
N ARG A 321 12.58 11.17 21.09
CA ARG A 321 13.81 11.83 20.64
C ARG A 321 13.99 11.79 19.12
N LEU A 322 13.33 10.84 18.44
CA LEU A 322 13.23 10.71 16.99
C LEU A 322 11.75 10.53 16.58
N PRO A 323 11.38 10.76 15.31
CA PRO A 323 9.99 10.60 14.84
C PRO A 323 9.61 9.13 14.71
N VAL A 324 9.37 8.46 15.84
CA VAL A 324 9.12 7.00 15.93
C VAL A 324 7.91 6.57 15.11
N LEU A 325 6.95 7.47 14.89
CA LEU A 325 5.83 7.24 13.96
C LEU A 325 6.31 6.80 12.57
N LEU A 326 7.29 7.50 12.01
CA LEU A 326 7.84 7.18 10.69
C LEU A 326 8.80 5.98 10.77
N LEU A 327 9.56 5.84 11.86
CA LEU A 327 10.53 4.76 12.01
C LEU A 327 9.87 3.38 11.98
N ASN A 328 8.80 3.21 12.72
CA ASN A 328 8.12 1.92 12.88
C ASN A 328 6.79 1.82 12.13
N GLY A 329 6.29 2.95 11.63
CA GLY A 329 4.99 3.00 11.03
C GLY A 329 3.84 2.70 12.01
N SER A 330 2.64 2.62 11.50
CA SER A 330 1.44 2.21 12.25
C SER A 330 0.32 1.79 11.32
N SER A 331 -0.46 0.80 11.71
CA SER A 331 -1.67 0.42 10.99
C SER A 331 -2.84 0.30 11.95
N GLY A 332 -4.02 0.78 11.58
CA GLY A 332 -5.20 0.75 12.46
C GLY A 332 -6.48 1.12 11.76
N ILE A 333 -7.57 0.53 12.22
CA ILE A 333 -8.92 0.77 11.69
C ILE A 333 -9.73 1.42 12.81
N ALA A 334 -10.17 2.65 12.57
CA ALA A 334 -11.08 3.40 13.45
C ALA A 334 -12.48 3.46 12.82
N VAL A 335 -13.39 4.14 13.50
CA VAL A 335 -14.72 4.43 12.95
C VAL A 335 -14.59 5.56 11.92
N GLY A 336 -15.02 5.32 10.69
CA GLY A 336 -14.99 6.29 9.60
C GLY A 336 -13.62 6.59 9.01
N MET A 337 -12.53 6.04 9.56
CA MET A 337 -11.16 6.26 9.05
C MET A 337 -10.23 5.10 9.38
N ALA A 338 -9.15 5.00 8.63
CA ALA A 338 -8.09 4.02 8.86
C ALA A 338 -6.73 4.69 8.71
N THR A 339 -5.70 4.11 9.29
CA THR A 339 -4.31 4.53 9.11
C THR A 339 -3.48 3.36 8.61
N GLU A 340 -2.56 3.64 7.69
CA GLU A 340 -1.59 2.69 7.17
C GLU A 340 -0.30 3.45 6.84
N ILE A 341 0.63 3.46 7.77
CA ILE A 341 1.89 4.18 7.71
C ILE A 341 3.01 3.12 7.66
N PRO A 342 3.76 3.02 6.57
CA PRO A 342 4.90 2.12 6.52
C PRO A 342 6.07 2.63 7.37
N SER A 343 7.01 1.74 7.69
CA SER A 343 8.27 2.06 8.36
C SER A 343 9.27 2.72 7.41
N HIS A 344 10.25 3.46 7.99
CA HIS A 344 11.30 4.17 7.27
C HIS A 344 12.66 4.00 7.95
N ASN A 345 13.72 4.28 7.21
CA ASN A 345 15.08 4.22 7.72
C ASN A 345 15.35 5.33 8.74
N LEU A 346 16.00 4.99 9.86
CA LEU A 346 16.25 5.90 10.97
C LEU A 346 17.18 7.06 10.58
N THR A 347 18.24 6.74 9.85
CA THR A 347 19.22 7.74 9.40
C THR A 347 18.56 8.77 8.48
N GLU A 348 17.79 8.31 7.49
CA GLU A 348 17.08 9.18 6.54
C GLU A 348 16.05 10.08 7.24
N VAL A 349 15.23 9.51 8.11
CA VAL A 349 14.19 10.27 8.84
C VAL A 349 14.81 11.25 9.84
N GLY A 350 15.91 10.85 10.50
CA GLY A 350 16.66 11.72 11.40
C GLY A 350 17.31 12.90 10.68
N GLU A 351 17.96 12.67 9.55
CA GLU A 351 18.55 13.75 8.74
C GLU A 351 17.46 14.66 8.15
N ALA A 352 16.34 14.12 7.69
CA ALA A 352 15.19 14.92 7.24
C ALA A 352 14.63 15.79 8.37
N ALA A 353 14.55 15.28 9.60
CA ALA A 353 14.13 16.08 10.75
C ALA A 353 15.14 17.21 11.06
N ILE A 354 16.45 16.98 10.93
CA ILE A 354 17.48 18.00 11.05
C ILE A 354 17.30 19.11 10.00
N GLU A 355 17.01 18.74 8.75
CA GLU A 355 16.79 19.73 7.70
C GLU A 355 15.51 20.55 7.92
N VAL A 356 14.43 19.97 8.43
CA VAL A 356 13.22 20.71 8.84
C VAL A 356 13.54 21.69 9.99
N ILE A 357 14.41 21.33 10.95
CA ILE A 357 14.85 22.23 12.01
C ILE A 357 15.63 23.42 11.44
N ARG A 358 16.50 23.19 10.44
CA ARG A 358 17.34 24.21 9.78
C ARG A 358 16.54 25.12 8.87
N ASN A 359 15.68 24.51 8.05
CA ASN A 359 14.82 25.17 7.08
C ASN A 359 13.36 24.74 7.23
N PRO A 360 12.54 25.46 8.02
CA PRO A 360 11.12 25.13 8.18
C PRO A 360 10.30 25.22 6.88
N GLU A 361 10.78 25.96 5.88
CA GLU A 361 10.12 26.14 4.59
C GLU A 361 10.52 25.07 3.56
N ILE A 362 11.36 24.11 3.93
CA ILE A 362 11.76 23.00 3.05
C ILE A 362 10.54 22.33 2.41
N THR A 363 10.62 21.98 1.14
CA THR A 363 9.53 21.34 0.41
C THR A 363 9.53 19.82 0.64
N THR A 364 8.39 19.17 0.37
CA THR A 364 8.32 17.70 0.41
C THR A 364 9.26 17.06 -0.62
N ASP A 365 9.49 17.70 -1.76
CA ASP A 365 10.34 17.19 -2.81
C ASP A 365 11.83 17.17 -2.39
N GLU A 366 12.28 18.21 -1.70
CA GLU A 366 13.63 18.28 -1.12
C GLU A 366 13.80 17.27 0.02
N LEU A 367 12.78 17.06 0.85
CA LEU A 367 12.79 16.01 1.88
C LEU A 367 12.89 14.61 1.30
N LEU A 368 12.34 14.37 0.11
CA LEU A 368 12.41 13.08 -0.58
C LEU A 368 13.75 12.82 -1.27
N GLU A 369 14.63 13.82 -1.34
CA GLU A 369 16.05 13.60 -1.68
C GLU A 369 16.81 12.92 -0.52
N ILE A 370 16.33 13.10 0.72
CA ILE A 370 16.88 12.48 1.94
C ILE A 370 16.14 11.17 2.24
N VAL A 371 14.81 11.23 2.43
CA VAL A 371 13.95 10.07 2.66
C VAL A 371 13.56 9.45 1.32
N LYS A 372 14.29 8.43 0.88
CA LYS A 372 14.09 7.82 -0.44
C LYS A 372 12.72 7.15 -0.61
N GLY A 373 12.11 6.68 0.47
CA GLY A 373 10.84 5.97 0.51
C GLY A 373 10.73 5.07 1.75
N PRO A 374 9.78 4.15 1.79
CA PRO A 374 9.60 3.24 2.91
C PRO A 374 10.81 2.31 3.06
N ASP A 375 11.06 1.85 4.29
CA ASP A 375 12.10 0.86 4.61
C ASP A 375 11.46 -0.24 5.46
N PHE A 376 11.13 -1.36 4.82
CA PHE A 376 10.42 -2.46 5.46
C PHE A 376 11.36 -3.36 6.27
N PRO A 377 10.88 -3.99 7.36
CA PRO A 377 11.68 -4.90 8.18
C PRO A 377 12.31 -6.05 7.38
N GLY A 378 11.56 -6.64 6.45
CA GLY A 378 12.00 -7.75 5.59
C GLY A 378 12.69 -7.31 4.28
N GLY A 379 12.93 -6.02 4.07
CA GLY A 379 13.52 -5.52 2.81
C GLY A 379 12.50 -5.40 1.67
N ALA A 380 12.70 -6.13 0.58
CA ALA A 380 11.97 -6.03 -0.68
C ALA A 380 12.38 -4.81 -1.55
N GLN A 381 11.76 -4.67 -2.71
CA GLN A 381 12.02 -3.60 -3.68
C GLN A 381 10.76 -2.80 -3.95
N VAL A 382 10.83 -1.47 -3.88
CA VAL A 382 9.79 -0.55 -4.37
C VAL A 382 10.06 -0.27 -5.83
N ILE A 383 9.10 -0.63 -6.69
CA ILE A 383 9.22 -0.52 -8.16
C ILE A 383 8.42 0.64 -8.76
N SER A 384 7.71 1.41 -7.93
CA SER A 384 6.94 2.58 -8.36
C SER A 384 7.84 3.69 -8.85
N SER A 385 7.33 4.52 -9.77
CA SER A 385 8.04 5.67 -10.30
C SER A 385 8.34 6.72 -9.21
N ALA A 386 9.41 7.48 -9.39
CA ALA A 386 9.74 8.59 -8.50
C ALA A 386 8.59 9.63 -8.39
N SER A 387 7.80 9.80 -9.45
CA SER A 387 6.63 10.69 -9.44
C SER A 387 5.50 10.15 -8.56
N ASP A 388 5.27 8.84 -8.57
CA ASP A 388 4.25 8.21 -7.73
C ASP A 388 4.64 8.28 -6.25
N ILE A 389 5.92 8.03 -5.93
CA ILE A 389 6.47 8.18 -4.58
C ILE A 389 6.25 9.61 -4.09
N LYS A 390 6.64 10.63 -4.88
CA LYS A 390 6.44 12.05 -4.54
C LYS A 390 4.97 12.39 -4.28
N ASN A 391 4.06 11.91 -5.11
CA ASN A 391 2.62 12.16 -4.97
C ASN A 391 2.05 11.56 -3.68
N VAL A 392 2.45 10.33 -3.35
CA VAL A 392 2.02 9.62 -2.14
C VAL A 392 2.49 10.35 -0.88
N TYR A 393 3.75 10.75 -0.79
CA TYR A 393 4.28 11.46 0.38
C TYR A 393 3.80 12.90 0.51
N ARG A 394 3.46 13.56 -0.60
CA ARG A 394 2.87 14.90 -0.59
C ARG A 394 1.42 14.87 -0.11
N SER A 395 0.62 13.93 -0.62
CA SER A 395 -0.80 13.81 -0.26
C SER A 395 -1.04 13.06 1.04
N GLY A 396 -0.11 12.22 1.47
CA GLY A 396 -0.30 11.26 2.58
C GLY A 396 -1.22 10.09 2.23
N TYR A 397 -1.53 9.86 0.95
CA TYR A 397 -2.43 8.81 0.49
C TYR A 397 -2.00 8.25 -0.86
N GLY A 398 -2.13 6.94 -1.03
CA GLY A 398 -1.86 6.28 -2.31
C GLY A 398 -1.40 4.84 -2.16
N ASN A 399 -0.82 4.31 -3.22
CA ASN A 399 -0.29 2.95 -3.24
C ASN A 399 1.06 2.95 -3.95
N LEU A 400 2.03 2.23 -3.40
CA LEU A 400 3.30 1.94 -4.06
C LEU A 400 3.38 0.46 -4.39
N GLN A 401 3.93 0.13 -5.55
CA GLN A 401 4.17 -1.26 -5.94
C GLN A 401 5.44 -1.76 -5.29
N VAL A 402 5.36 -2.91 -4.65
CA VAL A 402 6.46 -3.56 -3.94
C VAL A 402 6.63 -4.97 -4.49
N ARG A 403 7.89 -5.36 -4.74
CA ARG A 403 8.29 -6.64 -5.30
C ARG A 403 9.30 -7.32 -4.39
N ALA A 404 9.26 -8.63 -4.33
CA ALA A 404 10.30 -9.46 -3.73
C ALA A 404 11.63 -9.29 -4.47
N THR A 405 12.74 -9.25 -3.76
CA THR A 405 14.07 -9.34 -4.36
C THR A 405 14.39 -10.79 -4.69
N TYR A 406 15.10 -11.02 -5.78
CA TYR A 406 15.44 -12.35 -6.24
C TYR A 406 16.79 -12.36 -6.98
N HIS A 407 17.40 -13.56 -7.02
CA HIS A 407 18.57 -13.83 -7.84
C HIS A 407 18.50 -15.21 -8.46
N PHE A 408 19.42 -15.49 -9.39
CA PHE A 408 19.55 -16.81 -10.02
C PHE A 408 20.79 -17.49 -9.48
N GLU A 409 20.64 -18.73 -9.04
CA GLU A 409 21.75 -19.59 -8.67
C GLU A 409 22.05 -20.61 -9.77
N GLU A 410 23.32 -20.66 -10.17
CA GLU A 410 23.78 -21.63 -11.15
C GLU A 410 24.11 -22.96 -10.47
N LEU A 411 23.54 -24.04 -10.96
CA LEU A 411 23.74 -25.38 -10.45
C LEU A 411 24.64 -26.19 -11.39
N SER A 412 25.11 -27.36 -10.91
CA SER A 412 25.91 -28.26 -11.72
C SER A 412 25.19 -28.66 -13.03
N ARG A 413 25.96 -28.93 -14.11
CA ARG A 413 25.50 -29.34 -15.45
C ARG A 413 24.66 -28.30 -16.19
N GLY A 414 24.83 -27.01 -15.85
CA GLY A 414 24.09 -25.90 -16.47
C GLY A 414 22.61 -25.87 -16.11
N GLN A 415 22.25 -26.42 -14.98
CA GLN A 415 20.95 -26.20 -14.33
C GLN A 415 21.02 -24.88 -13.55
N TRP A 416 19.89 -24.32 -13.25
CA TRP A 416 19.75 -23.10 -12.46
C TRP A 416 18.47 -23.12 -11.65
N GLN A 417 18.40 -22.32 -10.62
CA GLN A 417 17.21 -22.10 -9.82
C GLN A 417 16.98 -20.61 -9.57
N LEU A 418 15.72 -20.24 -9.33
CA LEU A 418 15.31 -18.90 -8.93
C LEU A 418 15.14 -18.87 -7.42
N VAL A 419 15.83 -17.93 -6.78
CA VAL A 419 15.77 -17.75 -5.32
C VAL A 419 15.21 -16.39 -5.00
N PHE A 420 14.19 -16.32 -4.15
CA PHE A 420 13.68 -15.08 -3.59
C PHE A 420 14.27 -14.88 -2.19
N ASP A 421 14.91 -13.72 -1.99
CA ASP A 421 15.62 -13.34 -0.76
C ASP A 421 14.79 -12.49 0.19
N SER A 422 13.66 -11.99 -0.28
CA SER A 422 12.72 -11.20 0.51
C SER A 422 11.30 -11.42 0.04
N VAL A 423 10.34 -11.03 0.87
CA VAL A 423 8.92 -10.96 0.50
C VAL A 423 8.40 -9.56 0.76
N PRO A 424 7.39 -9.08 0.00
CA PRO A 424 6.76 -7.79 0.26
C PRO A 424 6.19 -7.70 1.67
N TYR A 425 6.11 -6.47 2.19
CA TYR A 425 5.57 -6.20 3.52
C TYR A 425 4.17 -6.82 3.72
N LYS A 426 3.97 -7.51 4.84
CA LYS A 426 2.75 -8.28 5.18
C LYS A 426 2.48 -9.51 4.30
N VAL A 427 3.45 -9.95 3.53
CA VAL A 427 3.39 -11.23 2.82
C VAL A 427 4.33 -12.22 3.52
N SER A 428 3.92 -13.48 3.65
CA SER A 428 4.75 -14.55 4.18
C SER A 428 5.13 -15.57 3.10
N VAL A 429 6.21 -16.30 3.32
CA VAL A 429 6.66 -17.37 2.40
C VAL A 429 5.57 -18.44 2.28
N MET A 430 5.00 -18.89 3.40
CA MET A 430 3.89 -19.84 3.43
C MET A 430 2.68 -19.38 2.62
N LYS A 431 2.33 -18.09 2.65
CA LYS A 431 1.24 -17.55 1.82
C LYS A 431 1.57 -17.68 0.33
N VAL A 432 2.77 -17.33 -0.09
CA VAL A 432 3.21 -17.44 -1.48
C VAL A 432 3.20 -18.89 -1.93
N MET A 433 3.68 -19.83 -1.10
CA MET A 433 3.64 -21.25 -1.37
C MET A 433 2.20 -21.77 -1.52
N SER A 434 1.30 -21.35 -0.64
CA SER A 434 -0.12 -21.69 -0.72
C SER A 434 -0.78 -21.14 -2.00
N GLU A 435 -0.43 -19.92 -2.42
CA GLU A 435 -0.88 -19.34 -3.69
C GLU A 435 -0.40 -20.15 -4.89
N LEU A 436 0.89 -20.54 -4.91
CA LEU A 436 1.47 -21.39 -5.94
C LEU A 436 0.85 -22.80 -5.95
N GLU A 437 0.63 -23.40 -4.79
CA GLU A 437 -0.08 -24.67 -4.66
C GLU A 437 -1.51 -24.59 -5.21
N ALA A 438 -2.25 -23.55 -4.85
CA ALA A 438 -3.59 -23.33 -5.38
C ALA A 438 -3.64 -23.14 -6.90
N LEU A 439 -2.56 -22.63 -7.51
CA LEU A 439 -2.40 -22.51 -8.96
C LEU A 439 -2.02 -23.84 -9.61
N THR A 440 -1.11 -24.60 -9.00
CA THR A 440 -0.65 -25.90 -9.54
C THR A 440 -1.66 -27.03 -9.30
N ASN A 441 -2.38 -26.99 -8.17
CA ASN A 441 -3.37 -27.99 -7.80
C ASN A 441 -4.73 -27.35 -7.43
N PRO A 442 -5.38 -26.64 -8.37
CA PRO A 442 -6.63 -25.93 -8.08
C PRO A 442 -7.77 -26.88 -7.74
N LYS A 443 -8.53 -26.57 -6.70
CA LYS A 443 -9.78 -27.27 -6.35
C LYS A 443 -10.93 -26.75 -7.21
N ALA A 444 -11.84 -27.64 -7.60
CA ALA A 444 -13.06 -27.24 -8.31
C ALA A 444 -13.92 -26.34 -7.38
N PRO A 445 -14.52 -25.26 -7.90
CA PRO A 445 -15.41 -24.41 -7.11
C PRO A 445 -16.56 -25.23 -6.50
N GLN A 446 -17.03 -24.79 -5.33
CA GLN A 446 -18.12 -25.44 -4.61
C GLN A 446 -19.34 -25.63 -5.52
N GLY A 447 -19.89 -26.84 -5.60
CA GLY A 447 -20.98 -27.20 -6.49
C GLY A 447 -20.63 -27.51 -7.96
N LYS A 448 -19.35 -27.41 -8.38
CA LYS A 448 -18.90 -27.76 -9.74
C LYS A 448 -17.99 -28.99 -9.72
N LYS A 449 -18.20 -29.92 -10.67
CA LYS A 449 -17.37 -31.14 -10.81
C LYS A 449 -16.09 -30.92 -11.62
N SER A 450 -15.90 -29.76 -12.23
CA SER A 450 -14.74 -29.45 -13.09
C SER A 450 -14.19 -28.06 -12.81
N LEU A 451 -12.88 -27.91 -13.08
CA LEU A 451 -12.17 -26.64 -12.98
C LEU A 451 -12.73 -25.62 -13.98
N THR A 452 -12.71 -24.34 -13.63
CA THR A 452 -13.01 -23.26 -14.58
C THR A 452 -11.95 -23.16 -15.65
N ALA A 453 -12.29 -22.62 -16.83
CA ALA A 453 -11.32 -22.40 -17.92
C ALA A 453 -10.12 -21.54 -17.48
N LYS A 454 -10.38 -20.52 -16.62
CA LYS A 454 -9.32 -19.67 -16.04
C LYS A 454 -8.37 -20.49 -15.16
N GLN A 455 -8.90 -21.32 -14.25
CA GLN A 455 -8.08 -22.19 -13.39
C GLN A 455 -7.23 -23.18 -14.19
N GLN A 456 -7.79 -23.75 -15.28
CA GLN A 456 -7.04 -24.63 -16.16
C GLN A 456 -5.92 -23.88 -16.90
N GLN A 457 -6.20 -22.68 -17.37
CA GLN A 457 -5.19 -21.83 -18.04
C GLN A 457 -4.07 -21.41 -17.08
N ASP A 458 -4.42 -20.95 -15.86
CA ASP A 458 -3.45 -20.54 -14.85
C ASP A 458 -2.57 -21.75 -14.43
N LYS A 459 -3.18 -22.93 -14.24
CA LYS A 459 -2.46 -24.18 -13.97
C LYS A 459 -1.46 -24.52 -15.09
N GLN A 460 -1.88 -24.45 -16.33
CA GLN A 460 -0.99 -24.74 -17.47
C GLN A 460 0.17 -23.74 -17.56
N LEU A 461 -0.10 -22.45 -17.34
CA LEU A 461 0.93 -21.41 -17.33
C LEU A 461 2.04 -21.71 -16.31
N ILE A 462 1.67 -21.94 -15.06
CA ILE A 462 2.62 -22.22 -14.01
C ILE A 462 3.37 -23.53 -14.26
N MET A 463 2.68 -24.62 -14.60
CA MET A 463 3.29 -25.91 -14.86
C MET A 463 4.14 -25.96 -16.15
N ASN A 464 4.07 -24.95 -17.00
CA ASN A 464 4.97 -24.84 -18.14
C ASN A 464 6.31 -24.23 -17.77
N VAL A 465 6.38 -23.39 -16.79
CA VAL A 465 7.60 -22.68 -16.38
C VAL A 465 8.27 -23.26 -15.13
N MET A 466 7.49 -23.84 -14.19
CA MET A 466 7.96 -24.32 -12.89
C MET A 466 7.80 -25.83 -12.76
N SER A 467 8.79 -26.51 -12.16
CA SER A 467 8.73 -27.93 -11.79
C SER A 467 8.50 -28.17 -10.31
N GLY A 468 9.00 -27.30 -9.43
CA GLY A 468 8.88 -27.43 -7.99
C GLY A 468 9.18 -26.13 -7.27
N MET A 469 8.86 -26.10 -5.98
CA MET A 469 9.19 -25.01 -5.06
C MET A 469 9.62 -25.60 -3.71
N ARG A 470 10.51 -24.90 -3.02
CA ARG A 470 11.02 -25.28 -1.68
C ARG A 470 11.19 -24.04 -0.84
N ASP A 471 10.85 -24.15 0.43
CA ASP A 471 11.23 -23.18 1.45
C ASP A 471 12.52 -23.67 2.12
N GLU A 472 13.58 -22.90 1.94
CA GLU A 472 14.91 -23.14 2.54
C GLU A 472 15.26 -22.04 3.53
N SER A 473 14.25 -21.30 4.02
CA SER A 473 14.45 -20.22 5.00
C SER A 473 15.08 -20.75 6.29
N SER A 474 15.99 -19.99 6.86
CA SER A 474 16.75 -20.35 8.05
C SER A 474 17.03 -19.12 8.93
N ALA A 475 17.67 -19.30 10.07
CA ALA A 475 18.09 -18.17 10.91
C ALA A 475 19.15 -17.28 10.23
N GLU A 476 19.95 -17.83 9.32
CA GLU A 476 20.98 -17.10 8.56
C GLU A 476 20.39 -16.43 7.30
N ALA A 477 19.40 -17.07 6.68
CA ALA A 477 18.66 -16.56 5.53
C ALA A 477 17.15 -16.55 5.88
N PRO A 478 16.63 -15.48 6.50
CA PRO A 478 15.25 -15.45 7.01
C PRO A 478 14.18 -15.67 5.95
N VAL A 479 14.49 -15.36 4.69
CA VAL A 479 13.67 -15.65 3.52
C VAL A 479 14.55 -16.29 2.46
N ARG A 480 14.24 -17.54 2.10
CA ARG A 480 14.89 -18.24 0.99
C ARG A 480 13.88 -19.19 0.33
N LEU A 481 13.06 -18.61 -0.55
CA LEU A 481 12.10 -19.36 -1.36
C LEU A 481 12.75 -19.74 -2.69
N VAL A 482 12.96 -21.02 -2.90
CA VAL A 482 13.59 -21.58 -4.10
C VAL A 482 12.53 -22.10 -5.05
N ILE A 483 12.64 -21.73 -6.32
CA ILE A 483 11.77 -22.19 -7.40
C ILE A 483 12.60 -22.83 -8.49
N ASP A 484 12.28 -24.09 -8.79
CA ASP A 484 12.93 -24.87 -9.81
C ASP A 484 12.26 -24.67 -11.17
N PRO A 485 12.97 -24.27 -12.22
CA PRO A 485 12.42 -24.20 -13.55
C PRO A 485 12.08 -25.61 -14.07
N LYS A 486 11.08 -25.72 -14.92
CA LYS A 486 10.70 -27.02 -15.55
C LYS A 486 11.80 -27.59 -16.41
N SER A 487 12.63 -26.75 -17.01
CA SER A 487 13.76 -27.12 -17.83
C SER A 487 14.79 -25.99 -17.85
N LYS A 488 16.05 -26.32 -18.05
CA LYS A 488 17.15 -25.37 -18.16
C LYS A 488 17.03 -24.41 -19.35
N SER A 489 16.19 -24.72 -20.32
CA SER A 489 15.98 -23.92 -21.54
C SER A 489 14.85 -22.87 -21.39
N ILE A 490 14.19 -22.81 -20.23
CA ILE A 490 13.16 -21.81 -19.99
C ILE A 490 13.83 -20.44 -19.85
N ASP A 491 13.19 -19.43 -20.43
CA ASP A 491 13.62 -18.06 -20.26
C ASP A 491 13.44 -17.62 -18.79
N ARG A 492 14.51 -17.05 -18.24
CA ARG A 492 14.55 -16.60 -16.83
C ARG A 492 13.52 -15.51 -16.57
N GLU A 493 13.37 -14.56 -17.48
CA GLU A 493 12.41 -13.46 -17.37
C GLU A 493 10.97 -13.95 -17.47
N GLU A 494 10.70 -14.97 -18.31
CA GLU A 494 9.38 -15.61 -18.41
C GLU A 494 9.00 -16.28 -17.10
N LEU A 495 9.90 -17.02 -16.47
CA LEU A 495 9.65 -17.65 -15.16
C LEU A 495 9.35 -16.58 -14.12
N VAL A 496 10.22 -15.58 -13.95
CA VAL A 496 10.07 -14.50 -12.97
C VAL A 496 8.77 -13.74 -13.18
N SER A 497 8.51 -13.27 -14.41
CA SER A 497 7.28 -12.48 -14.68
C SER A 497 6.01 -13.29 -14.45
N THR A 498 6.03 -14.59 -14.74
CA THR A 498 4.90 -15.49 -14.50
C THR A 498 4.64 -15.65 -13.00
N ILE A 499 5.67 -15.91 -12.21
CA ILE A 499 5.55 -16.07 -10.75
C ILE A 499 5.09 -14.77 -10.10
N LEU A 500 5.76 -13.65 -10.35
CA LEU A 500 5.44 -12.34 -9.79
C LEU A 500 4.01 -11.89 -10.13
N SER A 501 3.55 -12.11 -11.37
CA SER A 501 2.19 -11.69 -11.78
C SER A 501 1.06 -12.56 -11.22
N LYS A 502 1.37 -13.74 -10.70
CA LYS A 502 0.38 -14.71 -10.20
C LYS A 502 0.38 -14.88 -8.69
N THR A 503 1.37 -14.32 -8.01
CA THR A 503 1.53 -14.43 -6.56
C THR A 503 1.62 -13.06 -5.89
N SER A 504 1.57 -13.06 -4.56
CA SER A 504 1.79 -11.86 -3.74
C SER A 504 3.25 -11.40 -3.68
N LEU A 505 4.19 -12.04 -4.40
CA LEU A 505 5.59 -11.60 -4.51
C LEU A 505 5.74 -10.24 -5.22
N GLU A 506 4.74 -9.80 -5.97
CA GLU A 506 4.57 -8.42 -6.40
C GLU A 506 3.19 -7.95 -5.97
N THR A 507 3.13 -6.93 -5.14
CA THR A 507 1.88 -6.46 -4.54
C THR A 507 1.89 -4.95 -4.34
N SER A 508 0.71 -4.39 -4.04
CA SER A 508 0.54 -2.96 -3.77
C SER A 508 0.57 -2.68 -2.28
N CYS A 509 1.51 -1.87 -1.82
CA CYS A 509 1.57 -1.35 -0.45
C CYS A 509 0.75 -0.06 -0.35
N LYS A 510 -0.27 -0.09 0.51
CA LYS A 510 -1.17 1.05 0.73
C LYS A 510 -0.55 2.05 1.70
N PHE A 511 -0.67 3.34 1.37
CA PHE A 511 -0.35 4.47 2.22
C PHE A 511 -1.62 5.21 2.61
N ASN A 512 -1.75 5.50 3.87
CA ASN A 512 -2.81 6.35 4.40
C ASN A 512 -2.31 6.97 5.71
N LEU A 513 -1.65 8.12 5.64
CA LEU A 513 -0.95 8.76 6.74
C LEU A 513 -1.93 9.55 7.62
N VAL A 514 -2.93 8.86 8.18
CA VAL A 514 -3.90 9.44 9.11
C VAL A 514 -3.37 9.31 10.54
N VAL A 515 -3.17 10.43 11.21
CA VAL A 515 -2.60 10.53 12.56
C VAL A 515 -3.33 11.54 13.43
N ILE A 516 -3.22 11.40 14.73
CA ILE A 516 -3.62 12.44 15.68
C ILE A 516 -2.53 13.51 15.66
N GLY A 517 -2.90 14.72 15.23
CA GLY A 517 -1.99 15.85 15.17
C GLY A 517 -1.70 16.43 16.56
N ILE A 518 -0.74 17.37 16.61
CA ILE A 518 -0.36 18.11 17.81
C ILE A 518 -1.54 18.92 18.42
N ASP A 519 -2.56 19.20 17.60
CA ASP A 519 -3.84 19.82 17.98
C ASP A 519 -4.86 18.82 18.57
N GLY A 520 -4.50 17.53 18.65
CA GLY A 520 -5.35 16.45 19.14
C GLY A 520 -6.47 16.04 18.17
N LYS A 521 -6.39 16.44 16.88
CA LYS A 521 -7.38 16.09 15.84
C LYS A 521 -6.81 15.08 14.86
N PRO A 522 -7.60 14.06 14.45
CA PRO A 522 -7.20 13.12 13.41
C PRO A 522 -7.21 13.82 12.05
N ARG A 523 -6.12 13.69 11.30
CA ARG A 523 -5.99 14.22 9.94
C ARG A 523 -5.05 13.35 9.09
N GLN A 524 -5.31 13.32 7.79
CA GLN A 524 -4.35 12.83 6.80
C GLN A 524 -3.30 13.92 6.58
N LYS A 525 -2.02 13.55 6.65
CA LYS A 525 -0.88 14.47 6.58
C LYS A 525 0.17 14.00 5.59
N GLY A 526 0.86 14.94 4.95
CA GLY A 526 2.04 14.65 4.17
C GLY A 526 3.29 14.47 5.03
N LEU A 527 4.41 14.02 4.43
CA LEU A 527 5.68 13.83 5.12
C LEU A 527 6.17 15.10 5.82
N LYS A 528 6.15 16.25 5.13
CA LYS A 528 6.55 17.55 5.69
C LYS A 528 5.74 17.91 6.93
N ASP A 529 4.42 17.74 6.89
CA ASP A 529 3.53 18.09 8.00
C ASP A 529 3.85 17.24 9.25
N ILE A 530 4.03 15.92 9.05
CA ILE A 530 4.38 15.00 10.15
C ILE A 530 5.71 15.41 10.79
N LEU A 531 6.75 15.65 9.99
CA LEU A 531 8.06 16.06 10.50
C LEU A 531 8.01 17.43 11.17
N SER A 532 7.29 18.40 10.63
CA SER A 532 7.17 19.74 11.19
C SER A 532 6.47 19.75 12.54
N GLU A 533 5.40 18.97 12.68
CA GLU A 533 4.69 18.83 13.96
C GLU A 533 5.54 18.10 14.99
N TRP A 534 6.24 17.03 14.58
CA TRP A 534 7.16 16.33 15.47
C TRP A 534 8.33 17.25 15.92
N VAL A 535 8.93 18.02 15.01
CA VAL A 535 9.99 19.00 15.35
C VAL A 535 9.46 20.03 16.37
N SER A 536 8.25 20.54 16.17
CA SER A 536 7.60 21.46 17.12
C SER A 536 7.41 20.81 18.50
N PHE A 537 7.03 19.55 18.53
CA PHE A 537 6.93 18.77 19.76
C PHE A 537 8.31 18.57 20.40
N ARG A 538 9.34 18.18 19.64
CA ARG A 538 10.70 17.94 20.16
C ARG A 538 11.31 19.21 20.75
N LEU A 539 11.17 20.34 20.09
CA LEU A 539 11.65 21.64 20.63
C LEU A 539 10.96 21.97 21.96
N ARG A 540 9.66 21.69 22.11
CA ARG A 540 8.94 21.88 23.38
C ARG A 540 9.43 20.94 24.49
N THR A 541 9.66 19.66 24.17
CA THR A 541 10.15 18.69 25.17
C THR A 541 11.56 19.03 25.65
N VAL A 542 12.47 19.44 24.74
CA VAL A 542 13.82 19.86 25.11
C VAL A 542 13.79 21.16 25.93
N ARG A 543 12.93 22.11 25.59
CA ARG A 543 12.73 23.32 26.39
C ARG A 543 12.22 22.99 27.80
N ALA A 544 11.21 22.11 27.92
CA ALA A 544 10.67 21.69 29.22
C ALA A 544 11.73 20.96 30.07
N ARG A 545 12.49 20.03 29.46
CA ARG A 545 13.63 19.34 30.09
C ARG A 545 14.67 20.34 30.61
N SER A 546 15.06 21.29 29.75
CA SER A 546 16.07 22.30 30.12
C SER A 546 15.58 23.20 31.25
N GLN A 547 14.27 23.56 31.27
CA GLN A 547 13.70 24.34 32.35
C GLN A 547 13.67 23.55 33.68
N THR A 548 13.28 22.27 33.65
CA THR A 548 13.30 21.39 34.84
C THR A 548 14.72 21.24 35.34
N SER A 549 15.71 20.96 34.46
CA SER A 549 17.11 20.87 34.88
C SER A 549 17.68 22.20 35.41
N LEU A 550 17.26 23.34 34.86
CA LEU A 550 17.62 24.64 35.40
C LEU A 550 17.06 24.85 36.82
N ASN A 551 15.77 24.57 37.01
CA ASN A 551 15.14 24.70 38.34
C ASN A 551 15.84 23.80 39.37
N GLU A 552 16.17 22.56 39.02
CA GLU A 552 16.90 21.63 39.88
C GLU A 552 18.32 22.14 40.21
N ALA A 553 19.03 22.66 39.20
CA ALA A 553 20.36 23.21 39.35
C ALA A 553 20.32 24.47 40.28
N GLU A 554 19.36 25.38 40.08
CA GLU A 554 19.17 26.56 40.87
C GLU A 554 18.81 26.24 42.34
N ALA A 555 17.89 25.26 42.53
CA ALA A 555 17.57 24.78 43.87
C ALA A 555 18.78 24.16 44.57
N ARG A 556 19.61 23.38 43.82
CA ARG A 556 20.83 22.80 44.39
C ARG A 556 21.89 23.85 44.68
N ILE A 557 22.06 24.84 43.76
CA ILE A 557 22.96 25.99 44.00
C ILE A 557 22.56 26.69 45.32
N HIS A 558 21.27 27.01 45.47
CA HIS A 558 20.75 27.68 46.66
C HIS A 558 21.04 26.90 47.96
N THR A 559 20.83 25.56 47.94
CA THR A 559 21.18 24.68 49.04
C THR A 559 22.68 24.70 49.35
N LEU A 560 23.56 24.62 48.32
CA LEU A 560 25.03 24.62 48.49
C LEU A 560 25.55 25.96 48.98
N GLU A 561 24.95 27.07 48.56
CA GLU A 561 25.29 28.42 49.08
C GLU A 561 24.98 28.51 50.58
N GLY A 562 23.85 28.02 51.04
CA GLY A 562 23.51 27.92 52.45
C GLY A 562 24.52 27.07 53.23
N ARG A 563 24.91 25.91 52.69
CA ARG A 563 25.95 25.06 53.33
C ARG A 563 27.32 25.74 53.41
N LEU A 564 27.74 26.53 52.41
CA LEU A 564 28.99 27.27 52.45
C LEU A 564 28.96 28.39 53.49
N ILE A 565 27.84 29.08 53.69
CA ILE A 565 27.69 30.12 54.74
C ILE A 565 27.95 29.52 56.10
N VAL A 566 27.32 28.37 56.36
CA VAL A 566 27.39 27.69 57.66
C VAL A 566 28.77 27.05 57.91
N LEU A 567 29.47 26.65 56.86
CA LEU A 567 30.80 26.01 56.94
C LEU A 567 31.87 26.96 57.49
N VAL A 568 31.69 28.29 57.33
CA VAL A 568 32.58 29.30 57.83
C VAL A 568 32.54 29.37 59.35
N ASP A 569 31.39 29.09 60.00
CA ASP A 569 31.22 29.15 61.42
C ASP A 569 30.37 27.98 61.99
N ILE A 570 30.95 26.77 61.84
CA ILE A 570 30.32 25.51 62.32
C ILE A 570 30.09 25.47 63.81
N GLU A 571 30.99 26.07 64.60
CA GLU A 571 30.88 26.09 66.08
C GLU A 571 29.64 26.85 66.49
N GLU A 572 29.39 27.97 65.87
CA GLU A 572 28.21 28.81 66.15
C GLU A 572 26.89 28.07 65.70
N VAL A 573 26.92 27.39 64.60
CA VAL A 573 25.76 26.55 64.18
C VAL A 573 25.44 25.47 65.20
N ILE A 574 26.45 24.77 65.70
CA ILE A 574 26.28 23.75 66.73
C ILE A 574 25.77 24.37 68.02
N ARG A 575 26.25 25.59 68.36
CA ARG A 575 25.80 26.35 69.58
C ARG A 575 24.31 26.68 69.45
N ILE A 576 23.88 27.21 68.31
CA ILE A 576 22.47 27.53 68.04
C ILE A 576 21.60 26.28 68.09
N ILE A 577 21.97 25.21 67.40
CA ILE A 577 21.20 23.97 67.38
C ILE A 577 21.01 23.36 68.78
N ARG A 578 21.99 23.55 69.66
CA ARG A 578 21.90 22.99 71.02
C ARG A 578 21.21 23.90 72.05
N GLY A 579 21.25 25.23 71.83
CA GLY A 579 20.82 26.19 72.79
C GLY A 579 19.51 26.93 72.50
N ALA A 580 19.05 26.89 71.26
CA ALA A 580 17.87 27.61 70.81
C ALA A 580 16.58 26.80 71.07
N ASP A 581 15.49 27.50 71.51
CA ASP A 581 14.16 26.89 71.51
C ASP A 581 13.55 26.58 70.16
N ASP A 582 13.93 27.37 69.13
CA ASP A 582 13.60 27.16 67.70
C ASP A 582 14.87 27.35 66.89
N PRO A 583 15.66 26.27 66.74
CA PRO A 583 16.93 26.30 65.99
C PRO A 583 16.82 26.79 64.57
N LYS A 584 15.70 26.47 63.87
CA LYS A 584 15.45 26.87 62.48
C LYS A 584 15.38 28.39 62.32
N LYS A 585 14.54 29.04 63.16
CA LYS A 585 14.37 30.49 63.12
C LYS A 585 15.66 31.24 63.49
N GLU A 586 16.38 30.70 64.45
CA GLU A 586 17.61 31.35 64.93
C GLU A 586 18.73 31.24 63.88
N LEU A 587 18.87 30.12 63.19
CA LEU A 587 19.77 29.96 62.05
C LEU A 587 19.40 30.89 60.89
N ILE A 588 18.11 31.07 60.61
CA ILE A 588 17.62 32.02 59.59
C ILE A 588 18.05 33.46 59.98
N THR A 589 17.78 33.82 61.18
CA THR A 589 18.04 35.19 61.63
C THR A 589 19.52 35.50 61.76
N HIS A 590 20.35 34.56 62.21
CA HIS A 590 21.78 34.77 62.47
C HIS A 590 22.58 34.75 61.21
N PHE A 591 22.34 33.79 60.33
CA PHE A 591 23.14 33.60 59.09
C PHE A 591 22.45 34.17 57.83
N GLY A 592 21.23 34.73 57.96
CA GLY A 592 20.48 35.24 56.81
C GLY A 592 20.06 34.17 55.83
N LEU A 593 19.78 32.96 56.33
CA LEU A 593 19.43 31.80 55.48
C LEU A 593 17.94 31.84 55.11
N SER A 594 17.62 31.21 53.98
CA SER A 594 16.24 30.93 53.66
C SER A 594 15.71 29.76 54.48
N ASP A 595 14.37 29.61 54.50
CA ASP A 595 13.70 28.53 55.20
C ASP A 595 14.18 27.14 54.73
N THR A 596 14.32 26.96 53.42
CA THR A 596 14.82 25.72 52.78
C THR A 596 16.30 25.46 53.07
N GLN A 597 17.15 26.50 53.17
CA GLN A 597 18.55 26.36 53.55
C GLN A 597 18.71 25.95 55.01
N ALA A 598 17.92 26.54 55.91
CA ALA A 598 17.96 26.20 57.33
C ALA A 598 17.46 24.77 57.58
N GLU A 599 16.41 24.32 56.88
CA GLU A 599 15.93 22.93 56.89
C GLU A 599 17.01 21.94 56.44
N ASP A 600 17.63 22.21 55.28
CA ASP A 600 18.72 21.37 54.74
C ASP A 600 19.89 21.26 55.74
N ILE A 601 20.25 22.33 56.40
CA ILE A 601 21.32 22.35 57.40
C ILE A 601 20.95 21.48 58.61
N LEU A 602 19.74 21.55 59.10
CA LEU A 602 19.25 20.73 60.22
C LEU A 602 19.15 19.22 59.87
N GLU A 603 18.93 18.90 58.62
CA GLU A 603 18.89 17.52 58.13
C GLU A 603 20.29 16.93 57.90
N ILE A 604 21.36 17.73 57.91
CA ILE A 604 22.74 17.23 57.68
C ILE A 604 23.14 16.31 58.84
N LYS A 605 23.51 15.07 58.47
CA LYS A 605 24.02 14.09 59.44
C LYS A 605 25.35 14.54 59.99
N LEU A 606 25.56 14.47 61.34
CA LEU A 606 26.80 14.89 62.02
C LEU A 606 28.07 14.32 61.38
N ARG A 607 28.02 13.10 60.83
CA ARG A 607 29.17 12.53 60.10
C ARG A 607 29.45 13.25 58.80
N GLN A 608 28.47 13.83 58.13
CA GLN A 608 28.63 14.59 56.93
C GLN A 608 29.12 16.01 57.23
N LEU A 609 28.67 16.60 58.35
CA LEU A 609 29.12 17.89 58.81
C LEU A 609 30.65 17.88 59.09
N ALA A 610 31.16 16.81 59.68
CA ALA A 610 32.61 16.66 60.01
C ALA A 610 33.46 16.37 58.74
N SER A 611 32.84 15.96 57.63
CA SER A 611 33.50 15.62 56.36
C SER A 611 33.20 16.61 55.22
N LEU A 612 32.59 17.77 55.53
CA LEU A 612 32.31 18.81 54.55
C LEU A 612 33.66 19.38 54.06
N ASP A 613 33.91 19.13 52.80
CA ASP A 613 35.13 19.62 52.12
C ASP A 613 34.74 20.87 51.29
N GLU A 614 35.12 22.02 51.78
CA GLU A 614 34.87 23.34 51.15
C GLU A 614 35.29 23.37 49.69
N VAL A 615 36.40 22.73 49.34
CA VAL A 615 36.91 22.69 47.99
C VAL A 615 35.97 21.87 47.09
N LYS A 616 35.38 20.79 47.57
CA LYS A 616 34.45 19.98 46.81
C LYS A 616 33.12 20.70 46.58
N LEU A 617 32.61 21.36 47.64
CA LEU A 617 31.38 22.14 47.53
C LEU A 617 31.54 23.33 46.57
N ARG A 618 32.65 24.06 46.65
CA ARG A 618 32.94 25.16 45.71
C ARG A 618 33.04 24.66 44.25
N LYS A 619 33.69 23.52 44.00
CA LYS A 619 33.76 22.91 42.69
C LYS A 619 32.41 22.43 42.17
N GLU A 620 31.58 21.85 43.01
CA GLU A 620 30.20 21.44 42.66
C GLU A 620 29.37 22.68 42.29
N LEU A 621 29.44 23.73 43.10
CA LEU A 621 28.73 24.97 42.89
C LEU A 621 29.13 25.66 41.60
N GLU A 622 30.45 25.73 41.29
CA GLU A 622 30.94 26.27 40.04
C GLU A 622 30.42 25.50 38.82
N LYS A 623 30.45 24.18 38.87
CA LYS A 623 29.88 23.32 37.80
C LYS A 623 28.41 23.60 37.59
N LEU A 624 27.60 23.67 38.69
CA LEU A 624 26.16 23.91 38.61
C LEU A 624 25.87 25.34 38.11
N ARG A 625 26.66 26.34 38.48
CA ARG A 625 26.50 27.71 37.96
C ARG A 625 26.78 27.79 36.48
N ASN A 626 27.85 27.15 36.01
CA ASN A 626 28.14 27.06 34.58
C ASN A 626 27.04 26.30 33.79
N GLU A 627 26.50 25.23 34.36
CA GLU A 627 25.38 24.50 33.77
C GLU A 627 24.08 25.31 33.76
N ALA A 628 23.77 26.03 34.84
CA ALA A 628 22.61 26.91 34.90
C ALA A 628 22.71 28.05 33.87
N GLU A 629 23.90 28.64 33.68
CA GLU A 629 24.15 29.65 32.64
C GLU A 629 23.99 29.09 31.23
N ARG A 630 24.50 27.88 30.97
CA ARG A 630 24.29 27.16 29.70
C ARG A 630 22.79 26.93 29.45
N LEU A 631 22.02 26.44 30.45
CA LEU A 631 20.61 26.16 30.34
C LEU A 631 19.79 27.44 30.14
N ARG A 632 20.10 28.54 30.87
CA ARG A 632 19.46 29.84 30.63
C ARG A 632 19.72 30.33 29.20
N GLY A 633 20.95 30.13 28.68
CA GLY A 633 21.28 30.47 27.31
C GLY A 633 20.51 29.64 26.27
N LEU A 634 20.22 28.35 26.55
CA LEU A 634 19.38 27.51 25.70
C LEU A 634 17.91 27.97 25.72
N LEU A 635 17.40 28.39 26.86
CA LEU A 635 15.99 28.79 27.01
C LEU A 635 15.69 30.16 26.40
N THR A 636 16.68 31.08 26.39
CA THR A 636 16.54 32.43 25.83
C THR A 636 16.82 32.52 24.35
N ASP A 637 17.72 31.68 23.79
CA ASP A 637 18.12 31.72 22.37
C ASP A 637 17.59 30.53 21.59
N GLU A 638 16.57 30.76 20.80
CA GLU A 638 15.94 29.74 19.90
C GLU A 638 16.99 29.10 18.96
N LYS A 639 17.97 29.83 18.49
CA LYS A 639 19.02 29.29 17.59
C LYS A 639 19.95 28.34 18.32
N ARG A 640 20.21 28.58 19.61
CA ARG A 640 20.96 27.64 20.45
C ARG A 640 20.18 26.39 20.72
N LEU A 641 18.89 26.52 21.02
CA LEU A 641 17.98 25.40 21.23
C LEU A 641 17.93 24.49 19.99
N ARG A 642 17.71 25.05 18.80
CA ARG A 642 17.70 24.31 17.53
C ARG A 642 19.01 23.59 17.25
N ARG A 643 20.13 24.21 17.52
CA ARG A 643 21.47 23.60 17.40
C ARG A 643 21.65 22.42 18.37
N GLU A 644 21.23 22.57 19.61
CA GLU A 644 21.32 21.49 20.61
C GLU A 644 20.44 20.31 20.20
N VAL A 645 19.19 20.55 19.77
CA VAL A 645 18.29 19.48 19.26
C VAL A 645 18.90 18.79 18.03
N THR A 646 19.46 19.55 17.09
CA THR A 646 20.15 18.97 15.93
C THR A 646 21.32 18.08 16.33
N LYS A 647 22.10 18.50 17.33
CA LYS A 647 23.21 17.71 17.86
C LYS A 647 22.76 16.42 18.51
N GLU A 648 21.69 16.47 19.32
CA GLU A 648 21.10 15.29 19.96
C GLU A 648 20.55 14.29 18.94
N ILE A 649 19.81 14.76 17.92
CA ILE A 649 19.31 13.90 16.84
C ILE A 649 20.48 13.22 16.12
N ARG A 650 21.57 13.94 15.85
CA ARG A 650 22.75 13.38 15.20
C ARG A 650 23.43 12.31 16.06
N GLN A 651 23.52 12.51 17.36
CA GLN A 651 24.02 11.51 18.30
C GLN A 651 23.12 10.26 18.33
N ASP A 652 21.80 10.45 18.24
CA ASP A 652 20.87 9.32 18.16
C ASP A 652 20.99 8.56 16.83
N ILE A 653 21.21 9.27 15.71
CA ILE A 653 21.51 8.65 14.41
C ILE A 653 22.79 7.82 14.49
N ASP A 654 23.88 8.39 15.05
CA ASP A 654 25.16 7.70 15.20
C ASP A 654 25.08 6.47 16.12
N THR A 655 24.15 6.47 17.10
CA THR A 655 24.00 5.40 18.09
C THR A 655 23.07 4.28 17.60
N TYR A 656 22.01 4.61 16.90
CA TYR A 656 20.90 3.70 16.59
C TYR A 656 20.69 3.50 15.09
N GLY A 657 21.35 4.29 14.23
CA GLY A 657 21.21 4.23 12.77
C GLY A 657 21.71 2.91 12.21
N ASP A 658 21.12 2.49 11.12
CA ASP A 658 21.49 1.30 10.35
C ASP A 658 21.28 1.55 8.85
N GLU A 659 21.77 0.63 8.03
CA GLU A 659 21.61 0.69 6.59
C GLU A 659 20.16 0.40 6.18
N ARG A 660 19.77 0.97 5.03
CA ARG A 660 18.48 0.71 4.38
C ARG A 660 18.40 -0.76 3.95
N ARG A 661 17.26 -1.39 4.20
CA ARG A 661 16.96 -2.77 3.80
C ARG A 661 16.18 -2.85 2.48
N THR A 662 15.28 -1.89 2.25
CA THR A 662 14.41 -1.87 1.07
C THR A 662 15.08 -1.17 -0.10
N LEU A 663 15.17 -1.85 -1.24
CA LEU A 663 15.67 -1.29 -2.49
C LEU A 663 14.60 -0.39 -3.13
N ILE A 664 15.01 0.79 -3.61
CA ILE A 664 14.10 1.69 -4.33
C ILE A 664 14.64 1.89 -5.74
N GLU A 665 14.06 1.15 -6.66
CA GLU A 665 14.42 1.19 -8.07
C GLU A 665 13.17 0.99 -8.92
N GLU A 666 12.92 1.95 -9.81
CA GLU A 666 11.81 1.89 -10.74
C GLU A 666 11.91 0.68 -11.67
N ALA A 667 10.87 -0.12 -11.73
CA ALA A 667 10.78 -1.24 -12.65
C ALA A 667 9.35 -1.39 -13.19
N LYS A 668 9.23 -1.97 -14.37
CA LYS A 668 7.92 -2.33 -14.92
C LYS A 668 7.29 -3.43 -14.07
N GLY A 669 6.02 -3.23 -13.70
CA GLY A 669 5.23 -4.26 -13.02
C GLY A 669 5.19 -5.55 -13.84
N ALA A 670 5.24 -6.70 -13.15
CA ALA A 670 5.17 -7.99 -13.81
C ALA A 670 3.82 -8.15 -14.51
N SER A 671 3.85 -8.24 -15.81
CA SER A 671 2.70 -8.60 -16.62
C SER A 671 3.08 -9.84 -17.42
N ILE A 672 2.23 -10.86 -17.39
CA ILE A 672 2.33 -11.91 -18.37
C ILE A 672 2.00 -11.22 -19.70
N ALA A 673 3.01 -10.70 -20.39
CA ALA A 673 2.87 -10.43 -21.79
C ALA A 673 2.53 -11.77 -22.41
N LYS A 674 1.24 -12.04 -22.70
CA LYS A 674 0.93 -12.92 -23.81
C LYS A 674 1.70 -12.30 -24.98
N GLN A 675 2.82 -12.88 -25.33
CA GLN A 675 3.33 -12.73 -26.68
C GLN A 675 2.23 -13.34 -27.55
N VAL A 676 1.27 -12.50 -27.93
CA VAL A 676 0.35 -12.85 -28.99
C VAL A 676 1.25 -12.91 -30.20
N ILE A 677 1.59 -14.14 -30.61
CA ILE A 677 2.35 -14.36 -31.87
C ILE A 677 1.56 -13.61 -32.91
N ASP A 678 2.18 -12.64 -33.58
CA ASP A 678 1.54 -11.82 -34.58
C ASP A 678 1.34 -12.66 -35.88
N GLU A 679 0.19 -13.34 -35.96
CA GLU A 679 -0.18 -14.22 -37.06
C GLU A 679 -1.36 -13.66 -37.84
N PRO A 680 -1.43 -13.93 -39.16
CA PRO A 680 -2.62 -13.64 -39.96
C PRO A 680 -3.80 -14.50 -39.47
N VAL A 681 -4.93 -13.86 -39.19
CA VAL A 681 -6.13 -14.49 -38.66
C VAL A 681 -7.37 -13.93 -39.36
N THR A 682 -8.34 -14.79 -39.63
CA THR A 682 -9.68 -14.37 -40.07
C THR A 682 -10.70 -14.55 -38.97
N VAL A 683 -11.33 -13.46 -38.58
CA VAL A 683 -12.47 -13.47 -37.63
C VAL A 683 -13.74 -13.80 -38.41
N ILE A 684 -14.54 -14.72 -37.91
CA ILE A 684 -15.79 -15.19 -38.50
C ILE A 684 -16.94 -14.93 -37.53
N VAL A 685 -17.98 -14.29 -38.04
CA VAL A 685 -19.19 -13.91 -37.28
C VAL A 685 -20.40 -14.59 -37.92
N SER A 686 -21.24 -15.21 -37.08
CA SER A 686 -22.49 -15.78 -37.51
C SER A 686 -23.66 -14.78 -37.39
N GLU A 687 -24.82 -15.07 -38.01
CA GLU A 687 -26.03 -14.26 -37.93
C GLU A 687 -26.54 -14.10 -36.48
N LYS A 688 -26.38 -15.14 -35.65
CA LYS A 688 -26.77 -15.13 -34.24
C LYS A 688 -25.69 -14.57 -33.31
N GLY A 689 -24.56 -14.03 -33.84
CA GLY A 689 -23.52 -13.37 -33.05
C GLY A 689 -22.51 -14.32 -32.41
N PHE A 690 -22.32 -15.55 -32.90
CA PHE A 690 -21.23 -16.42 -32.51
C PHE A 690 -19.94 -16.01 -33.22
N LEU A 691 -18.88 -15.85 -32.43
CA LEU A 691 -17.55 -15.38 -32.85
C LEU A 691 -16.55 -16.52 -32.78
N ARG A 692 -15.68 -16.62 -33.78
CA ARG A 692 -14.55 -17.53 -33.80
C ARG A 692 -13.45 -17.00 -34.72
N SER A 693 -12.22 -17.46 -34.50
CA SER A 693 -11.06 -17.07 -35.31
C SER A 693 -10.41 -18.27 -35.97
N ARG A 694 -9.94 -18.10 -37.18
CA ARG A 694 -9.16 -19.10 -37.94
C ARG A 694 -7.84 -18.51 -38.38
N GLN A 695 -6.77 -19.26 -38.21
CA GLN A 695 -5.44 -18.92 -38.67
C GLN A 695 -5.36 -18.88 -40.20
N GLY A 696 -4.73 -17.86 -40.73
CA GLY A 696 -4.59 -17.63 -42.19
C GLY A 696 -5.69 -16.76 -42.80
N HIS A 697 -5.45 -16.30 -44.03
CA HIS A 697 -6.34 -15.49 -44.88
C HIS A 697 -6.75 -16.27 -46.14
N GLY A 698 -7.67 -15.73 -46.94
CA GLY A 698 -7.96 -16.18 -48.32
C GLY A 698 -8.83 -17.44 -48.40
N PHE A 699 -9.50 -17.89 -47.35
CA PHE A 699 -10.40 -19.05 -47.46
C PHE A 699 -11.88 -18.64 -47.47
N ASP A 700 -12.72 -19.48 -48.07
CA ASP A 700 -14.17 -19.24 -48.08
C ASP A 700 -14.79 -19.57 -46.72
N ALA A 701 -15.04 -18.54 -45.91
CA ALA A 701 -15.69 -18.70 -44.61
C ALA A 701 -17.18 -19.13 -44.68
N ARG A 702 -17.82 -19.01 -45.86
CA ARG A 702 -19.23 -19.43 -46.08
C ARG A 702 -19.37 -20.96 -46.14
N ALA A 703 -18.30 -21.64 -46.55
CA ALA A 703 -18.25 -23.08 -46.60
C ALA A 703 -18.08 -23.78 -45.26
N MET A 704 -17.95 -23.01 -44.17
CA MET A 704 -17.77 -23.55 -42.82
C MET A 704 -19.09 -23.95 -42.18
N ASN A 705 -19.04 -24.96 -41.29
CA ASN A 705 -20.19 -25.39 -40.52
C ASN A 705 -20.54 -24.36 -39.41
N PHE A 706 -21.80 -24.02 -39.32
CA PHE A 706 -22.39 -23.18 -38.28
C PHE A 706 -23.37 -24.00 -37.42
N LYS A 707 -23.67 -23.46 -36.21
CA LYS A 707 -24.63 -24.08 -35.31
C LYS A 707 -25.99 -24.30 -35.98
N LEU A 708 -26.72 -25.32 -35.60
CA LEU A 708 -28.03 -25.65 -36.16
C LEU A 708 -28.96 -24.42 -36.13
N GLY A 709 -29.43 -24.00 -37.32
CA GLY A 709 -30.29 -22.83 -37.47
C GLY A 709 -29.55 -21.48 -37.40
N ASP A 710 -28.23 -21.47 -37.51
CA ASP A 710 -27.40 -20.27 -37.66
C ASP A 710 -26.70 -20.27 -39.02
N LYS A 711 -26.24 -19.08 -39.46
CA LYS A 711 -25.64 -18.91 -40.81
C LYS A 711 -24.46 -17.94 -40.73
N TYR A 712 -23.66 -17.94 -41.79
CA TYR A 712 -22.63 -16.95 -42.01
C TYR A 712 -23.20 -15.54 -42.12
N ARG A 713 -22.60 -14.59 -41.34
CA ARG A 713 -22.87 -13.14 -41.44
C ARG A 713 -21.76 -12.40 -42.15
N CYS A 714 -20.56 -12.41 -41.59
CA CYS A 714 -19.40 -11.76 -42.19
C CYS A 714 -18.10 -12.41 -41.68
N SER A 715 -17.01 -12.13 -42.43
CA SER A 715 -15.66 -12.49 -42.06
C SER A 715 -14.72 -11.31 -42.30
N MET A 716 -13.70 -11.14 -41.47
CA MET A 716 -12.73 -10.05 -41.53
C MET A 716 -11.34 -10.63 -41.38
N GLU A 717 -10.46 -10.30 -42.32
CA GLU A 717 -9.05 -10.63 -42.30
C GLU A 717 -8.30 -9.60 -41.49
N CYS A 718 -7.53 -10.06 -40.48
CA CYS A 718 -6.83 -9.23 -39.52
C CYS A 718 -5.64 -10.01 -38.92
N ARG A 719 -4.99 -9.46 -37.93
CA ARG A 719 -3.89 -10.13 -37.22
C ARG A 719 -4.35 -10.53 -35.82
N SER A 720 -3.69 -11.51 -35.24
CA SER A 720 -3.97 -12.00 -33.88
C SER A 720 -3.82 -10.89 -32.78
N VAL A 721 -3.01 -9.88 -33.04
CA VAL A 721 -2.78 -8.71 -32.16
C VAL A 721 -3.84 -7.62 -32.29
N ASP A 722 -4.71 -7.68 -33.30
CA ASP A 722 -5.77 -6.71 -33.56
C ASP A 722 -6.94 -6.88 -32.59
N ASN A 723 -7.85 -5.89 -32.58
CA ASN A 723 -9.11 -5.94 -31.86
C ASN A 723 -10.30 -6.02 -32.81
N LEU A 724 -11.28 -6.84 -32.46
CA LEU A 724 -12.60 -6.83 -33.05
C LEU A 724 -13.45 -5.78 -32.35
N TYR A 725 -13.95 -4.82 -33.11
CA TYR A 725 -14.87 -3.78 -32.66
C TYR A 725 -16.29 -4.06 -33.08
N ILE A 726 -17.25 -3.76 -32.23
CA ILE A 726 -18.67 -3.99 -32.46
C ILE A 726 -19.38 -2.66 -32.27
N LEU A 727 -20.05 -2.17 -33.32
CA LEU A 727 -20.94 -1.03 -33.27
C LEU A 727 -22.35 -1.51 -32.91
N SER A 728 -22.97 -0.96 -31.86
CA SER A 728 -24.36 -1.23 -31.54
C SER A 728 -25.31 -0.35 -32.33
N ASN A 729 -26.60 -0.72 -32.32
CA ASN A 729 -27.68 0.06 -32.90
C ASN A 729 -27.89 1.46 -32.25
N THR A 730 -27.41 1.64 -31.00
CA THR A 730 -27.44 2.91 -30.25
C THR A 730 -26.19 3.76 -30.45
N GLY A 731 -25.16 3.25 -31.20
CA GLY A 731 -23.93 3.98 -31.49
C GLY A 731 -22.82 3.78 -30.46
N ARG A 732 -22.94 2.77 -29.58
CA ARG A 732 -21.87 2.34 -28.67
C ARG A 732 -20.87 1.43 -29.37
N ILE A 733 -19.61 1.53 -28.96
CA ILE A 733 -18.54 0.65 -29.44
C ILE A 733 -18.09 -0.27 -28.29
N TYR A 734 -17.94 -1.55 -28.61
CA TYR A 734 -17.39 -2.60 -27.79
C TYR A 734 -16.11 -3.15 -28.44
N SER A 735 -15.13 -3.54 -27.65
CA SER A 735 -13.84 -4.04 -28.13
C SER A 735 -13.51 -5.41 -27.56
N ILE A 736 -13.08 -6.35 -28.42
CA ILE A 736 -12.69 -7.72 -28.05
C ILE A 736 -11.32 -8.00 -28.70
N PRO A 737 -10.26 -8.37 -27.94
CA PRO A 737 -9.00 -8.78 -28.52
C PRO A 737 -9.19 -10.03 -29.40
N VAL A 738 -8.69 -10.02 -30.64
CA VAL A 738 -8.82 -11.17 -31.57
C VAL A 738 -8.18 -12.43 -30.97
N SER A 739 -7.08 -12.28 -30.24
CA SER A 739 -6.41 -13.38 -29.52
C SER A 739 -7.28 -14.08 -28.46
N SER A 740 -8.36 -13.44 -28.01
CA SER A 740 -9.30 -14.02 -27.03
C SER A 740 -10.42 -14.86 -27.68
N LEU A 741 -10.58 -14.79 -29.00
CA LEU A 741 -11.60 -15.53 -29.73
C LEU A 741 -11.28 -17.02 -29.80
N PRO A 742 -12.28 -17.91 -29.69
CA PRO A 742 -12.08 -19.34 -29.79
C PRO A 742 -11.66 -19.73 -31.22
N SER A 743 -10.89 -20.79 -31.34
CA SER A 743 -10.46 -21.33 -32.65
C SER A 743 -11.69 -21.82 -33.45
N ALA A 744 -11.62 -21.71 -34.76
CA ALA A 744 -12.66 -22.10 -35.73
C ALA A 744 -12.92 -23.62 -35.83
N ARG A 745 -12.24 -24.45 -35.01
CA ARG A 745 -12.53 -25.90 -34.89
C ARG A 745 -13.88 -26.19 -34.23
N GLY A 746 -14.40 -25.24 -33.44
CA GLY A 746 -15.71 -25.34 -32.77
C GLY A 746 -16.78 -24.44 -33.38
N GLU A 747 -17.97 -24.40 -32.76
CA GLU A 747 -19.13 -23.58 -33.19
C GLU A 747 -18.95 -22.08 -32.89
N GLY A 748 -17.90 -21.70 -32.15
CA GLY A 748 -17.66 -20.34 -31.68
C GLY A 748 -18.31 -20.04 -30.33
N THR A 749 -18.07 -18.84 -29.81
CA THR A 749 -18.63 -18.33 -28.54
C THR A 749 -19.50 -17.12 -28.84
N HIS A 750 -20.67 -17.03 -28.19
CA HIS A 750 -21.57 -15.91 -28.41
C HIS A 750 -20.95 -14.61 -27.87
N VAL A 751 -21.18 -13.52 -28.58
CA VAL A 751 -20.59 -12.18 -28.32
C VAL A 751 -20.81 -11.70 -26.89
N SER A 752 -21.95 -12.01 -26.26
CA SER A 752 -22.26 -11.66 -24.88
C SER A 752 -21.34 -12.30 -23.83
N ALA A 753 -20.55 -13.32 -24.19
CA ALA A 753 -19.53 -13.86 -23.29
C ALA A 753 -18.29 -12.96 -23.16
N PHE A 754 -18.07 -12.09 -24.12
CA PHE A 754 -16.90 -11.19 -24.16
C PHE A 754 -17.21 -9.77 -23.71
N VAL A 755 -18.42 -9.26 -24.04
CA VAL A 755 -18.86 -7.89 -23.77
C VAL A 755 -20.20 -7.90 -23.05
N GLN A 756 -20.46 -6.86 -22.25
CA GLN A 756 -21.74 -6.66 -21.57
C GLN A 756 -22.49 -5.54 -22.31
N PHE A 757 -23.51 -5.94 -23.09
CA PHE A 757 -24.36 -4.97 -23.75
C PHE A 757 -25.23 -4.24 -22.73
N GLN A 758 -25.45 -2.95 -22.92
CA GLN A 758 -26.41 -2.19 -22.14
C GLN A 758 -27.84 -2.49 -22.65
N ASP A 759 -28.83 -2.16 -21.85
CA ASP A 759 -30.23 -2.40 -22.19
C ASP A 759 -30.59 -1.72 -23.51
N GLY A 760 -31.20 -2.50 -24.44
CA GLY A 760 -31.55 -2.05 -25.79
C GLY A 760 -30.43 -2.12 -26.81
N ASP A 761 -29.17 -2.40 -26.42
CA ASP A 761 -28.06 -2.53 -27.36
C ASP A 761 -28.07 -3.89 -28.10
N VAL A 762 -28.05 -3.82 -29.42
CA VAL A 762 -27.93 -4.97 -30.30
C VAL A 762 -26.74 -4.77 -31.23
N PRO A 763 -25.92 -5.81 -31.48
CA PRO A 763 -24.79 -5.72 -32.41
C PRO A 763 -25.27 -5.35 -33.83
N PHE A 764 -24.86 -4.18 -34.28
CA PHE A 764 -25.20 -3.69 -35.62
C PHE A 764 -24.13 -4.01 -36.65
N ASP A 765 -22.87 -3.69 -36.37
CA ASP A 765 -21.77 -3.93 -37.30
C ASP A 765 -20.52 -4.44 -36.58
N TYR A 766 -19.67 -5.16 -37.28
CA TYR A 766 -18.43 -5.76 -36.81
C TYR A 766 -17.28 -5.27 -37.67
N ILE A 767 -16.22 -4.79 -37.00
CA ILE A 767 -15.10 -4.10 -37.65
C ILE A 767 -13.80 -4.64 -37.07
N CYS A 768 -12.87 -5.04 -37.93
CA CYS A 768 -11.55 -5.47 -37.52
C CYS A 768 -10.51 -5.05 -38.59
N GLY A 769 -9.28 -4.78 -38.18
CA GLY A 769 -8.19 -4.38 -39.07
C GLY A 769 -7.09 -3.62 -38.34
N ALA A 770 -6.10 -3.15 -39.09
CA ALA A 770 -4.93 -2.47 -38.58
C ALA A 770 -5.29 -1.16 -37.83
N PRO A 771 -4.55 -0.78 -36.78
CA PRO A 771 -4.84 0.39 -35.95
C PRO A 771 -4.98 1.72 -36.68
N ASP A 772 -4.21 1.90 -37.78
CA ASP A 772 -4.19 3.13 -38.59
C ASP A 772 -5.28 3.20 -39.65
N THR A 773 -6.09 2.15 -39.82
CA THR A 773 -7.19 2.13 -40.77
C THR A 773 -8.18 3.23 -40.52
N VAL A 774 -8.51 4.04 -41.54
CA VAL A 774 -9.47 5.14 -41.44
C VAL A 774 -10.88 4.64 -41.73
N LEU A 775 -11.81 4.95 -40.85
CA LEU A 775 -13.21 4.53 -40.89
C LEU A 775 -14.13 5.72 -41.09
N LEU A 776 -15.18 5.53 -41.90
CA LEU A 776 -16.29 6.46 -42.10
C LEU A 776 -17.52 5.96 -41.36
N PHE A 777 -17.97 6.68 -40.34
CA PHE A 777 -19.21 6.48 -39.62
C PHE A 777 -20.29 7.36 -40.20
N THR A 778 -21.47 6.79 -40.48
CA THR A 778 -22.61 7.54 -41.06
C THR A 778 -23.94 7.04 -40.48
N SER A 779 -24.94 7.94 -40.39
CA SER A 779 -26.30 7.61 -39.95
C SER A 779 -27.34 7.89 -41.04
N ASP A 780 -28.54 7.29 -40.91
CA ASP A 780 -29.67 7.50 -41.85
C ASP A 780 -30.19 8.97 -41.82
N ALA A 781 -29.84 9.78 -40.80
CA ALA A 781 -30.05 11.22 -40.75
C ALA A 781 -28.98 12.05 -41.49
N ALA A 782 -28.13 11.40 -42.31
CA ALA A 782 -27.01 11.98 -43.07
C ALA A 782 -26.00 12.74 -42.20
N MET A 783 -25.74 12.28 -40.99
CA MET A 783 -24.64 12.75 -40.17
C MET A 783 -23.46 11.78 -40.29
N GLY A 784 -22.20 12.28 -40.27
CA GLY A 784 -21.05 11.38 -40.32
C GLY A 784 -19.72 12.07 -40.02
N PHE A 785 -18.69 11.25 -39.80
CA PHE A 785 -17.32 11.66 -39.47
C PHE A 785 -16.32 10.53 -39.77
N PHE A 786 -15.05 10.90 -39.86
CA PHE A 786 -13.93 9.94 -39.91
C PHE A 786 -13.33 9.72 -38.52
N CYS A 787 -12.82 8.53 -38.28
CA CYS A 787 -11.93 8.21 -37.16
C CYS A 787 -10.92 7.11 -37.57
N LYS A 788 -9.88 6.90 -36.76
CA LYS A 788 -8.98 5.75 -36.90
C LYS A 788 -9.53 4.55 -36.19
N MET A 789 -9.15 3.36 -36.63
CA MET A 789 -9.48 2.10 -35.94
C MET A 789 -9.00 2.11 -34.48
N SER A 790 -7.80 2.65 -34.21
CA SER A 790 -7.24 2.83 -32.86
C SER A 790 -8.12 3.65 -31.91
N ASP A 791 -8.89 4.61 -32.44
CA ASP A 791 -9.77 5.48 -31.65
C ASP A 791 -10.97 4.73 -31.04
N LEU A 792 -11.30 3.55 -31.59
CA LEU A 792 -12.39 2.69 -31.15
C LEU A 792 -12.05 1.86 -29.91
N ALA A 793 -10.77 1.83 -29.48
CA ALA A 793 -10.34 0.98 -28.38
C ALA A 793 -11.07 1.30 -27.06
N VAL A 794 -11.64 0.28 -26.43
CA VAL A 794 -12.37 0.37 -25.16
C VAL A 794 -11.83 -0.67 -24.19
N ARG A 795 -11.48 -0.24 -22.96
CA ARG A 795 -10.99 -1.14 -21.89
C ARG A 795 -12.12 -1.78 -21.10
N GLN A 796 -13.29 -1.15 -21.04
CA GLN A 796 -14.44 -1.62 -20.23
C GLN A 796 -15.32 -2.57 -21.04
N ARG A 797 -15.81 -3.64 -20.42
CA ARG A 797 -16.74 -4.59 -21.07
C ARG A 797 -18.09 -3.98 -21.43
N GLY A 798 -18.53 -2.93 -20.75
CA GLY A 798 -19.77 -2.19 -21.00
C GLY A 798 -19.72 -1.25 -22.21
N GLY A 799 -18.59 -1.21 -22.94
CA GLY A 799 -18.44 -0.37 -24.12
C GLY A 799 -18.38 1.15 -23.77
N LYS A 800 -18.24 1.97 -24.82
CA LYS A 800 -18.32 3.44 -24.69
C LYS A 800 -19.31 4.01 -25.72
N SER A 801 -20.04 5.07 -25.40
CA SER A 801 -20.79 5.87 -26.39
C SER A 801 -19.78 6.52 -27.32
N PHE A 802 -19.92 6.29 -28.60
CA PHE A 802 -18.97 6.77 -29.62
C PHE A 802 -19.64 7.52 -30.75
N PHE A 803 -20.78 7.02 -31.27
CA PHE A 803 -21.55 7.66 -32.32
C PHE A 803 -22.90 8.17 -31.76
N ILE A 804 -23.05 9.47 -31.61
CA ILE A 804 -24.27 10.08 -31.10
C ILE A 804 -25.30 10.12 -32.23
N LEU A 805 -26.36 9.33 -32.11
CA LEU A 805 -27.37 9.11 -33.17
C LEU A 805 -28.63 9.97 -33.03
N ASP A 806 -28.97 10.48 -31.86
CA ASP A 806 -30.18 11.28 -31.58
C ASP A 806 -31.46 10.70 -32.24
N GLY A 807 -31.70 9.41 -32.01
CA GLY A 807 -32.84 8.67 -32.56
C GLY A 807 -32.68 8.19 -34.03
N ALA A 808 -31.58 8.53 -34.70
CA ALA A 808 -31.25 8.01 -36.02
C ALA A 808 -30.69 6.57 -35.93
N LYS A 809 -30.59 5.88 -37.06
CA LYS A 809 -29.98 4.55 -37.13
C LYS A 809 -28.57 4.63 -37.75
N PRO A 810 -27.60 3.88 -37.23
CA PRO A 810 -26.29 3.81 -37.86
C PRO A 810 -26.37 3.10 -39.20
N LEU A 811 -25.53 3.49 -40.14
CA LEU A 811 -25.29 2.77 -41.40
C LEU A 811 -24.00 1.95 -41.29
N PRO A 812 -23.80 0.89 -42.14
CA PRO A 812 -22.59 0.08 -42.10
C PRO A 812 -21.33 0.94 -42.23
N VAL A 813 -20.35 0.69 -41.36
CA VAL A 813 -19.10 1.43 -41.29
C VAL A 813 -18.27 1.13 -42.55
N GLN A 814 -17.73 2.18 -43.19
CA GLN A 814 -16.95 2.04 -44.39
C GLN A 814 -15.46 2.30 -44.14
N ILE A 815 -14.60 1.49 -44.77
CA ILE A 815 -13.15 1.65 -44.74
C ILE A 815 -12.74 2.66 -45.82
N SER A 816 -11.99 3.69 -45.44
CA SER A 816 -11.37 4.64 -46.36
C SER A 816 -9.92 4.29 -46.59
N THR A 817 -9.56 4.05 -47.83
CA THR A 817 -8.16 3.80 -48.26
C THR A 817 -7.48 5.09 -48.70
N PRO A 818 -6.15 5.16 -48.81
CA PRO A 818 -5.44 6.30 -49.38
C PRO A 818 -5.85 6.63 -50.83
N LEU A 819 -6.34 5.64 -51.58
CA LEU A 819 -6.81 5.81 -52.95
C LEU A 819 -8.21 6.44 -53.05
N THR A 820 -8.97 6.48 -51.94
CA THR A 820 -10.32 7.05 -51.92
C THR A 820 -10.27 8.52 -51.48
N GLY A 821 -10.30 9.44 -52.44
CA GLY A 821 -10.27 10.90 -52.23
C GLY A 821 -11.64 11.56 -52.05
N TRP A 822 -12.73 10.85 -52.46
CA TRP A 822 -14.09 11.39 -52.46
C TRP A 822 -15.04 10.53 -51.65
N ILE A 823 -16.18 11.09 -51.30
CA ILE A 823 -17.32 10.41 -50.67
C ILE A 823 -18.53 10.54 -51.58
N ALA A 824 -19.18 9.43 -51.85
CA ALA A 824 -20.46 9.39 -52.53
C ALA A 824 -21.55 9.08 -51.52
N ALA A 825 -22.62 9.88 -51.46
CA ALA A 825 -23.75 9.69 -50.54
C ALA A 825 -25.07 9.67 -51.33
N LEU A 826 -25.89 8.64 -51.05
CA LEU A 826 -27.16 8.39 -51.73
C LEU A 826 -28.34 8.44 -50.78
N SER A 827 -29.37 9.23 -51.14
CA SER A 827 -30.63 9.29 -50.38
C SER A 827 -31.64 8.24 -50.85
N SER A 828 -32.65 8.01 -50.04
CA SER A 828 -33.79 7.11 -50.35
C SER A 828 -34.62 7.61 -51.55
N SER A 829 -34.61 8.88 -51.85
CA SER A 829 -35.27 9.43 -53.07
C SER A 829 -34.44 9.31 -54.34
N GLY A 830 -33.21 8.80 -54.27
CA GLY A 830 -32.29 8.63 -55.38
C GLY A 830 -31.45 9.88 -55.70
N ARG A 831 -31.22 10.72 -54.76
CA ARG A 831 -30.28 11.87 -54.91
C ARG A 831 -28.87 11.39 -54.54
N LEU A 832 -27.92 11.68 -55.41
CA LEU A 832 -26.52 11.41 -55.22
C LEU A 832 -25.73 12.71 -55.00
N VAL A 833 -24.87 12.73 -54.01
CA VAL A 833 -23.92 13.82 -53.76
C VAL A 833 -22.53 13.19 -53.72
N VAL A 834 -21.58 13.84 -54.40
CA VAL A 834 -20.16 13.49 -54.35
C VAL A 834 -19.35 14.70 -53.92
N PHE A 835 -18.48 14.56 -52.91
CA PHE A 835 -17.65 15.61 -52.34
C PHE A 835 -16.28 15.07 -51.91
N THR A 836 -15.34 15.97 -51.64
CA THR A 836 -13.98 15.56 -51.20
C THR A 836 -14.00 15.15 -49.76
N LYS A 837 -13.22 14.11 -49.39
CA LYS A 837 -13.14 13.59 -48.00
C LYS A 837 -12.69 14.63 -47.01
N ASP A 838 -11.89 15.64 -47.40
CA ASP A 838 -11.38 16.70 -46.52
C ASP A 838 -12.46 17.64 -46.00
N GLU A 839 -13.66 17.64 -46.61
CA GLU A 839 -14.81 18.39 -46.15
C GLU A 839 -15.47 17.75 -44.93
N LEU A 840 -15.13 16.49 -44.58
CA LEU A 840 -15.70 15.80 -43.44
C LEU A 840 -14.68 15.75 -42.29
N ARG A 841 -15.13 16.07 -41.06
CA ARG A 841 -14.27 16.15 -39.88
C ARG A 841 -13.82 14.75 -39.45
N ALA A 842 -12.61 14.67 -38.91
CA ALA A 842 -12.13 13.51 -38.15
C ALA A 842 -12.41 13.75 -36.65
N LEU A 843 -13.00 12.73 -35.96
CA LEU A 843 -13.35 12.79 -34.56
C LEU A 843 -12.77 11.56 -33.84
N SER A 844 -11.66 11.73 -33.16
CA SER A 844 -10.98 10.63 -32.40
C SER A 844 -11.77 10.17 -31.16
N SER A 845 -12.54 11.09 -30.55
CA SER A 845 -13.39 10.76 -29.38
C SER A 845 -14.81 10.33 -29.76
N GLY A 846 -15.13 10.27 -31.07
CA GLY A 846 -16.50 10.09 -31.53
C GLY A 846 -17.34 11.37 -31.46
N GLY A 847 -18.66 11.27 -31.68
CA GLY A 847 -19.58 12.41 -31.64
C GLY A 847 -20.74 12.26 -32.63
N LYS A 848 -21.53 13.31 -32.83
CA LYS A 848 -22.65 13.35 -33.78
C LYS A 848 -22.18 13.43 -35.23
N GLY A 849 -20.98 13.98 -35.45
CA GLY A 849 -20.43 14.22 -36.78
C GLY A 849 -20.97 15.48 -37.45
N THR A 850 -20.83 15.54 -38.77
CA THR A 850 -21.26 16.70 -39.58
C THR A 850 -22.22 16.25 -40.70
N THR A 851 -23.11 17.11 -41.14
CA THR A 851 -24.09 16.81 -42.21
C THR A 851 -23.40 16.45 -43.54
N ILE A 852 -23.67 15.27 -44.06
CA ILE A 852 -23.16 14.76 -45.34
C ILE A 852 -23.93 15.34 -46.51
N MET A 853 -25.26 15.21 -46.49
CA MET A 853 -26.17 15.78 -47.48
C MET A 853 -27.42 16.35 -46.84
N ALA A 854 -28.07 17.35 -47.49
CA ALA A 854 -29.34 17.89 -47.05
C ALA A 854 -30.49 16.97 -47.46
N LEU A 855 -31.12 16.33 -46.50
CA LEU A 855 -32.31 15.51 -46.71
C LEU A 855 -33.57 16.36 -46.68
N GLN A 856 -34.62 15.92 -47.38
CA GLN A 856 -35.97 16.49 -47.32
C GLN A 856 -36.76 15.78 -46.19
N GLU A 857 -37.94 16.32 -45.89
CA GLU A 857 -38.85 15.68 -44.92
C GLU A 857 -39.19 14.26 -45.37
N ASN A 858 -39.04 13.28 -44.48
CA ASN A 858 -39.16 11.85 -44.73
C ASN A 858 -38.11 11.18 -45.68
N GLU A 859 -37.04 11.91 -46.04
CA GLU A 859 -35.94 11.35 -46.82
C GLU A 859 -34.83 10.86 -45.84
N LYS A 860 -34.24 9.70 -46.17
CA LYS A 860 -33.17 9.12 -45.38
C LYS A 860 -31.91 8.92 -46.22
N LEU A 861 -30.74 8.96 -45.59
CA LEU A 861 -29.52 8.47 -46.22
C LEU A 861 -29.57 6.95 -46.29
N VAL A 862 -29.34 6.40 -47.47
CA VAL A 862 -29.29 4.95 -47.73
C VAL A 862 -27.88 4.43 -47.58
N ALA A 863 -26.91 5.12 -48.13
CA ALA A 863 -25.47 4.77 -48.07
C ALA A 863 -24.58 6.00 -48.25
N ALA A 864 -23.43 5.95 -47.63
CA ALA A 864 -22.31 6.85 -47.95
C ALA A 864 -21.03 6.03 -47.98
N VAL A 865 -20.28 6.09 -49.07
CA VAL A 865 -19.09 5.26 -49.28
C VAL A 865 -17.92 6.12 -49.78
N PRO A 866 -16.70 5.85 -49.26
CA PRO A 866 -15.47 6.44 -49.82
C PRO A 866 -15.21 5.87 -51.20
N ILE A 867 -14.95 6.73 -52.20
CA ILE A 867 -14.75 6.34 -53.59
C ILE A 867 -13.49 6.94 -54.18
N SER A 868 -12.97 6.32 -55.21
CA SER A 868 -11.98 6.90 -56.09
C SER A 868 -12.67 7.73 -57.21
N PRO A 869 -11.93 8.59 -57.96
CA PRO A 869 -12.45 9.29 -59.11
C PRO A 869 -12.99 8.41 -60.24
N ASN A 870 -12.77 7.09 -60.18
CA ASN A 870 -13.20 6.12 -61.18
C ASN A 870 -14.71 5.88 -61.22
N GLY A 871 -15.44 6.27 -60.14
CA GLY A 871 -16.88 6.19 -60.09
C GLY A 871 -17.44 5.38 -58.95
N VAL A 872 -18.75 5.19 -58.98
CA VAL A 872 -19.54 4.47 -57.97
C VAL A 872 -20.65 3.68 -58.63
N VAL A 873 -20.96 2.50 -58.11
CA VAL A 873 -22.09 1.69 -58.57
C VAL A 873 -23.27 1.91 -57.62
N VAL A 874 -24.39 2.39 -58.14
CA VAL A 874 -25.66 2.54 -57.46
C VAL A 874 -26.42 1.22 -57.53
N VAL A 875 -26.81 0.67 -56.39
CA VAL A 875 -27.53 -0.59 -56.29
C VAL A 875 -28.99 -0.31 -55.89
N GLY A 876 -29.93 -0.89 -56.59
CA GLY A 876 -31.35 -0.72 -56.28
C GLY A 876 -32.16 -1.90 -56.73
N LYS A 877 -33.46 -1.90 -56.38
CA LYS A 877 -34.45 -2.92 -56.71
C LYS A 877 -35.45 -2.35 -57.71
N GLY A 878 -35.46 -2.91 -58.93
CA GLY A 878 -36.40 -2.51 -59.93
C GLY A 878 -37.83 -2.99 -59.71
N ARG A 879 -38.80 -2.53 -60.52
CA ARG A 879 -40.26 -2.87 -60.39
C ARG A 879 -40.55 -4.39 -60.40
N GLY A 880 -39.67 -5.20 -60.90
CA GLY A 880 -39.82 -6.68 -60.91
C GLY A 880 -39.18 -7.37 -59.73
N GLY A 881 -38.71 -6.67 -58.71
CA GLY A 881 -38.05 -7.22 -57.48
C GLY A 881 -36.59 -7.67 -57.73
N LYS A 882 -36.04 -7.55 -58.95
CA LYS A 882 -34.66 -7.90 -59.26
C LYS A 882 -33.71 -6.76 -58.85
N ILE A 883 -32.56 -7.15 -58.27
CA ILE A 883 -31.48 -6.21 -57.98
C ILE A 883 -30.86 -5.75 -59.31
N GLN A 884 -30.68 -4.44 -59.42
CA GLN A 884 -30.08 -3.80 -60.59
C GLN A 884 -28.93 -2.90 -60.11
N GLU A 885 -27.91 -2.78 -60.97
CA GLU A 885 -26.75 -1.96 -60.70
C GLU A 885 -26.54 -0.92 -61.82
N LEU A 886 -26.33 0.35 -61.42
CA LEU A 886 -26.04 1.44 -62.35
C LEU A 886 -24.65 1.97 -62.04
N LEU A 887 -23.75 1.88 -63.03
CA LEU A 887 -22.44 2.49 -62.95
C LEU A 887 -22.49 3.99 -63.23
N VAL A 888 -22.13 4.80 -62.25
CA VAL A 888 -21.82 6.23 -62.42
C VAL A 888 -20.29 6.32 -62.58
N GLY A 889 -19.85 6.26 -63.80
CA GLY A 889 -18.43 6.19 -64.19
C GLY A 889 -17.72 7.56 -64.11
N PRO A 890 -16.42 7.60 -64.48
CA PRO A 890 -15.54 8.76 -64.32
C PRO A 890 -16.02 10.02 -65.00
N ARG A 891 -16.73 9.91 -66.13
CA ARG A 891 -17.29 11.07 -66.87
C ARG A 891 -18.57 11.59 -66.26
N SER A 892 -19.40 10.71 -65.71
CA SER A 892 -20.70 11.12 -65.15
C SER A 892 -20.64 11.49 -63.65
N ILE A 893 -19.60 11.08 -62.97
CA ILE A 893 -19.50 11.34 -61.51
C ILE A 893 -19.26 12.78 -61.14
N GLU A 894 -18.62 13.53 -62.03
CA GLU A 894 -18.41 15.00 -61.90
C GLU A 894 -19.77 15.79 -61.92
N ASP A 895 -20.80 15.27 -62.56
CA ASP A 895 -22.12 15.89 -62.57
C ASP A 895 -22.77 15.88 -61.20
N TYR A 896 -22.39 14.92 -60.34
CA TYR A 896 -22.85 14.76 -58.96
C TYR A 896 -21.94 15.45 -57.94
N ARG A 897 -20.80 15.97 -58.38
CA ARG A 897 -19.82 16.64 -57.51
C ARG A 897 -20.34 17.99 -57.04
N THR A 898 -20.40 18.16 -55.74
CA THR A 898 -20.86 19.37 -55.09
C THR A 898 -20.30 19.49 -53.67
N ARG A 899 -20.45 20.60 -53.00
CA ARG A 899 -20.04 20.72 -51.59
C ARG A 899 -20.90 19.86 -50.69
N ARG A 900 -20.33 19.36 -49.63
CA ARG A 900 -20.98 18.64 -48.53
C ARG A 900 -22.24 19.42 -48.05
N GLY A 901 -23.27 18.73 -47.62
CA GLY A 901 -24.50 19.34 -47.07
C GLY A 901 -25.44 19.90 -48.11
N ARG A 902 -25.23 19.62 -49.43
CA ARG A 902 -26.16 19.97 -50.50
C ARG A 902 -27.16 18.87 -50.77
N LYS A 903 -28.28 19.16 -51.42
CA LYS A 903 -29.38 18.21 -51.71
C LYS A 903 -28.99 17.11 -52.72
N GLY A 904 -27.98 17.36 -53.58
CA GLY A 904 -27.57 16.46 -54.66
C GLY A 904 -28.50 16.44 -55.86
N ARG A 905 -28.12 15.65 -56.90
CA ARG A 905 -28.85 15.43 -58.14
C ARG A 905 -29.46 14.03 -58.19
N PHE A 906 -30.61 13.85 -58.83
CA PHE A 906 -31.24 12.55 -59.00
C PHE A 906 -30.41 11.67 -59.94
N VAL A 907 -30.30 10.43 -59.52
CA VAL A 907 -29.75 9.37 -60.40
C VAL A 907 -30.82 8.98 -61.41
N GLU A 908 -30.42 8.74 -62.67
CA GLU A 908 -31.30 8.34 -63.76
C GLU A 908 -31.81 6.92 -63.62
N ALA A 909 -32.45 6.62 -62.49
CA ALA A 909 -33.01 5.28 -62.20
C ALA A 909 -34.27 5.45 -61.36
N LYS A 910 -35.33 4.73 -61.65
CA LYS A 910 -36.59 4.66 -60.87
C LYS A 910 -36.65 3.37 -60.10
N TRP A 911 -35.76 3.25 -59.08
CA TRP A 911 -35.62 2.04 -58.23
C TRP A 911 -35.95 2.37 -56.77
N GLU A 912 -36.12 1.32 -56.01
CA GLU A 912 -35.93 1.36 -54.55
C GLU A 912 -34.42 1.26 -54.32
N PHE A 913 -33.80 2.33 -53.85
CA PHE A 913 -32.35 2.42 -53.66
C PHE A 913 -31.91 1.61 -52.45
N LEU A 914 -30.95 0.68 -52.65
CA LEU A 914 -30.49 -0.23 -51.61
C LEU A 914 -29.09 0.14 -51.06
N GLY A 915 -28.24 0.79 -51.87
CA GLY A 915 -26.91 1.13 -51.46
C GLY A 915 -25.99 1.61 -52.58
N LEU A 916 -24.75 1.82 -52.19
CA LEU A 916 -23.61 2.17 -53.06
C LEU A 916 -22.49 1.14 -52.93
N LYS A 917 -21.80 0.87 -54.05
CA LYS A 917 -20.54 0.09 -54.06
C LYS A 917 -19.44 0.92 -54.73
N PRO A 918 -18.22 0.96 -54.17
CA PRO A 918 -17.08 1.57 -54.86
C PRO A 918 -16.82 0.80 -56.19
N TYR A 919 -16.61 1.54 -57.29
CA TYR A 919 -16.24 0.91 -58.54
C TYR A 919 -14.77 0.54 -58.48
N LYS A 920 -14.47 -0.76 -58.66
CA LYS A 920 -13.11 -1.30 -58.82
C LYS A 920 -12.89 -1.51 -60.30
N LEU A 921 -11.87 -0.87 -60.89
CA LEU A 921 -11.37 -1.28 -62.20
C LEU A 921 -10.79 -2.68 -62.05
N GLU A 922 -11.39 -3.66 -62.70
CA GLU A 922 -10.72 -4.94 -62.92
C GLU A 922 -9.51 -4.64 -63.82
N THR A 923 -8.31 -4.73 -63.28
CA THR A 923 -7.10 -4.89 -64.08
C THR A 923 -7.24 -6.23 -64.76
N ALA A 924 -7.53 -6.22 -66.09
CA ALA A 924 -7.46 -7.40 -66.92
C ALA A 924 -5.98 -7.87 -66.96
N ASN A 925 -5.70 -8.85 -66.12
CA ASN A 925 -4.54 -9.69 -66.31
C ASN A 925 -4.84 -10.56 -67.49
N LYS A 926 -4.31 -10.17 -68.66
CA LYS A 926 -4.00 -11.11 -69.73
C LYS A 926 -2.80 -11.92 -69.19
N GLU A 927 -3.08 -13.19 -68.97
CA GLU A 927 -2.08 -14.23 -69.04
C GLU A 927 -1.44 -14.20 -70.45
N ASP A 928 -0.18 -13.86 -70.49
CA ASP A 928 0.67 -14.31 -71.63
C ASP A 928 1.78 -15.20 -71.05
N ASP A 929 1.81 -16.36 -71.61
CA ASP A 929 2.65 -17.50 -71.38
C ASP A 929 4.15 -17.23 -71.55
N GLN A 930 4.87 -18.07 -70.82
CA GLN A 930 6.18 -18.67 -71.07
C GLN A 930 7.40 -17.74 -71.17
N GLU A 931 8.33 -17.91 -70.23
CA GLU A 931 9.66 -18.47 -70.49
C GLU A 931 10.42 -18.82 -69.24
N GLU A 932 10.74 -20.09 -69.13
CA GLU A 932 11.78 -20.60 -68.23
C GLU A 932 13.12 -19.98 -68.56
N VAL A 933 13.85 -19.56 -67.52
CA VAL A 933 15.32 -19.62 -67.57
C VAL A 933 15.84 -19.96 -66.19
N GLU A 934 16.57 -21.06 -66.18
CA GLU A 934 17.33 -21.65 -65.08
C GLU A 934 18.40 -20.76 -64.43
N GLU A 935 18.66 -21.12 -63.18
CA GLU A 935 19.95 -21.13 -62.50
C GLU A 935 20.90 -19.92 -62.58
N SER A 936 21.24 -19.46 -61.39
CA SER A 936 22.57 -19.78 -60.78
C SER A 936 22.77 -19.02 -59.42
N THR A 937 22.89 -19.77 -58.39
CA THR A 937 23.92 -19.90 -57.37
C THR A 937 24.93 -18.73 -57.17
N ILE A 938 25.21 -18.47 -55.89
CA ILE A 938 26.44 -17.91 -55.23
C ILE A 938 26.33 -16.40 -54.90
N ILE A 939 26.26 -15.99 -53.67
CA ILE A 939 27.10 -16.03 -52.42
C ILE A 939 26.26 -15.62 -51.25
#